data_49222e4289104ceb495ad55230f09b74
#
_entry.id   49222e4289104ceb495ad55230f09b74
#
_cell.length_a   1.000
_cell.length_b   1.000
_cell.length_c   1.000
_cell.angle_alpha   90.00
_cell.angle_beta   90.00
_cell.angle_gamma   90.00
#
_symmetry.space_group_name_H-M   'P 1'
#
loop_
_entity.id
_entity.type
_entity.pdbx_description
1 polymer ?
#
loop_
_entity_poly.entity_id
_entity_poly.type
_entity_poly.pdbx_seq_one_letter_code
_entity_poly.pdbx_strand_id
1 'polypeptide(L)'
;MERLIDLLHSGEYSCVMMSRKTVYTFVQRGVADLYDLYQSDPGFMKGASVADKVVGKAAAALMVLGKVGEVYADVISTPALALLREAHIDVAFRQEVPFIENREKSGWCPLESACYRLKSVAEMYPVIRDFIAGIRMKKTFAGVLLACVLGGTAVQAKAQSDTARIARNVVMDEVVVTGTRHETDIRHLPMTVSVVNRSQIEKRYEPSLLPVLTEQVPGFFTTSRGMMGYGVSTGAAGGMSLRGVGGSPTTGLLVLIDGHPQYMGLMGHPIADAYQSMLAERVEVLRGPASVLYGSNAMGGVVNIVTRKQQEDVVNTGVQLGAGSYGTLQTEVSNRVKKGRFSSVVTGSYNRSDGHRADMGFEQYGGYAKLGYDLAEGWKLAGDANVTHYNASNPGEVDEPRFDNDSRITRGMASLALENRSDRMSGALSFFYNWGRHRINDGYLAGEEPQKSRFNSKDRMLGVSWFQSAVLFSGNRLTAGFDYQHFGGESWNKAVATGEQQPGVDKRMNEFAGYVDFRQDIGSWLSLDAGVRVDYHSHVGTEFIPQGGLAFHLPRNSELKAMVSKGFRNPTIREMYMFPPQNPDLRPERLMNYELSFSQRMLGGALYYGVNLYYIDGDNLIVTDRSLRKNVNSGTVENWGAEAVAAYRINPVWHVSANYSWLHMRHPVVAAPEQKLFVGADFTQGRWSVSTGVQYVKGLYTAVSPERETTEEFVLWNVRGCFRLCPHVRLFAKGENLLAQRYEINAGYPMPKATFTGGVNIHF
;
A
#
# COMPACT_ATOMS: atom_id res chain seq x y z
N MET A 1 8.97 -3.89 39.71
CA MET A 1 9.47 -2.53 39.36
C MET A 1 10.65 -2.55 38.39
N GLU A 2 11.77 -3.27 38.60
CA GLU A 2 12.98 -3.26 37.75
C GLU A 2 12.67 -3.44 36.25
N ARG A 3 11.85 -4.43 35.91
CA ARG A 3 11.44 -4.67 34.49
C ARG A 3 10.69 -3.49 33.86
N LEU A 4 9.95 -2.67 34.63
CA LEU A 4 9.29 -1.48 34.12
C LEU A 4 10.28 -0.34 33.91
N ILE A 5 11.27 -0.23 34.78
CA ILE A 5 12.35 0.76 34.65
C ILE A 5 13.19 0.47 33.39
N ASP A 6 13.54 -0.80 33.16
CA ASP A 6 14.24 -1.23 31.95
C ASP A 6 13.42 -0.91 30.69
N LEU A 7 12.12 -1.18 30.71
CA LEU A 7 11.24 -0.88 29.61
C LEU A 7 11.08 0.63 29.36
N LEU A 8 11.01 1.44 30.44
CA LEU A 8 10.95 2.91 30.35
C LEU A 8 12.21 3.49 29.69
N HIS A 9 13.39 2.91 29.95
CA HIS A 9 14.66 3.41 29.43
C HIS A 9 15.06 2.79 28.08
N SER A 10 14.65 1.54 27.78
CA SER A 10 14.93 0.87 26.50
C SER A 10 14.06 1.35 25.35
N GLY A 11 12.89 1.99 25.65
CA GLY A 11 11.97 2.57 24.68
C GLY A 11 11.86 4.09 24.77
N GLU A 12 11.24 4.73 23.79
CA GLU A 12 10.93 6.18 23.82
C GLU A 12 9.70 6.50 24.69
N TYR A 13 9.45 5.75 25.75
CA TYR A 13 8.28 5.93 26.60
C TYR A 13 8.48 7.06 27.62
N SER A 14 7.42 7.83 27.87
CA SER A 14 7.36 8.82 28.95
C SER A 14 6.97 8.19 30.28
N CYS A 15 6.08 7.19 30.23
CA CYS A 15 5.57 6.45 31.37
C CYS A 15 5.23 5.02 30.95
N VAL A 16 5.41 4.07 31.88
CA VAL A 16 5.04 2.66 31.72
C VAL A 16 4.27 2.22 32.95
N MET A 17 3.13 1.57 32.77
CA MET A 17 2.27 1.11 33.84
C MET A 17 1.94 -0.37 33.69
N MET A 18 1.99 -1.14 34.76
CA MET A 18 1.63 -2.56 34.76
C MET A 18 0.56 -2.85 35.81
N SER A 19 -0.47 -3.54 35.39
CA SER A 19 -1.51 -4.10 36.27
C SER A 19 -1.83 -5.54 35.87
N ARG A 20 -1.84 -6.46 36.83
CA ARG A 20 -2.21 -7.87 36.62
C ARG A 20 -1.56 -8.55 35.40
N LYS A 21 -0.25 -8.33 35.15
CA LYS A 21 0.55 -8.84 34.02
C LYS A 21 0.30 -8.12 32.66
N THR A 22 -0.59 -7.14 32.60
CA THR A 22 -0.76 -6.30 31.39
C THR A 22 0.06 -5.04 31.55
N VAL A 23 0.84 -4.67 30.52
CA VAL A 23 1.69 -3.49 30.50
C VAL A 23 1.10 -2.47 29.52
N TYR A 24 0.93 -1.23 29.99
CA TYR A 24 0.63 -0.07 29.15
C TYR A 24 1.85 0.83 29.04
N THR A 25 2.13 1.28 27.83
CA THR A 25 3.25 2.20 27.54
C THR A 25 2.70 3.51 27.00
N PHE A 26 3.22 4.62 27.51
CA PHE A 26 2.80 5.97 27.17
C PHE A 26 3.94 6.73 26.53
N VAL A 27 3.64 7.51 25.52
CA VAL A 27 4.64 8.27 24.75
C VAL A 27 4.35 9.77 24.75
N GLN A 28 3.15 10.18 25.19
CA GLN A 28 2.83 11.60 25.32
C GLN A 28 3.52 12.17 26.54
N ARG A 29 4.00 13.39 26.40
CA ARG A 29 4.65 14.09 27.51
C ARG A 29 3.63 14.82 28.37
N GLY A 30 3.76 14.69 29.69
CA GLY A 30 2.91 15.31 30.69
C GLY A 30 1.80 14.38 31.16
N VAL A 31 0.79 14.93 31.81
CA VAL A 31 -0.25 14.15 32.53
C VAL A 31 -1.42 13.70 31.65
N ALA A 32 -1.39 14.01 30.35
CA ALA A 32 -2.54 13.76 29.47
C ALA A 32 -2.88 12.26 29.34
N ASP A 33 -1.86 11.41 29.21
CA ASP A 33 -2.05 9.95 29.11
C ASP A 33 -2.60 9.37 30.42
N LEU A 34 -2.09 9.81 31.57
CA LEU A 34 -2.59 9.38 32.89
C LEU A 34 -4.01 9.85 33.11
N TYR A 35 -4.35 11.08 32.67
CA TYR A 35 -5.70 11.61 32.76
C TYR A 35 -6.66 10.81 31.86
N ASP A 36 -6.27 10.49 30.64
CA ASP A 36 -7.10 9.73 29.72
C ASP A 36 -7.32 8.29 30.22
N LEU A 37 -6.28 7.67 30.78
CA LEU A 37 -6.39 6.34 31.41
C LEU A 37 -7.33 6.39 32.63
N TYR A 38 -7.19 7.39 33.50
CA TYR A 38 -8.07 7.56 34.64
C TYR A 38 -9.54 7.75 34.25
N GLN A 39 -9.80 8.42 33.10
CA GLN A 39 -11.16 8.61 32.57
C GLN A 39 -11.73 7.35 31.91
N SER A 40 -10.89 6.58 31.22
CA SER A 40 -11.34 5.45 30.40
C SER A 40 -11.34 4.11 31.16
N ASP A 41 -10.37 3.88 32.02
CA ASP A 41 -10.22 2.64 32.81
C ASP A 41 -9.52 2.91 34.15
N PRO A 42 -10.20 3.54 35.10
CA PRO A 42 -9.63 3.76 36.46
C PRO A 42 -9.36 2.44 37.19
N GLY A 43 -10.04 1.35 36.80
CA GLY A 43 -9.84 0.02 37.37
C GLY A 43 -8.49 -0.57 37.06
N PHE A 44 -7.88 -0.22 35.93
CA PHE A 44 -6.53 -0.64 35.56
C PHE A 44 -5.48 0.01 36.45
N MET A 45 -5.66 1.27 36.85
CA MET A 45 -4.71 1.99 37.71
C MET A 45 -4.65 1.43 39.13
N LYS A 46 -5.73 0.81 39.61
CA LYS A 46 -5.83 0.34 41.01
C LYS A 46 -4.83 -0.77 41.30
N GLY A 47 -3.89 -0.47 42.20
CA GLY A 47 -2.82 -1.37 42.61
C GLY A 47 -1.76 -1.58 41.51
N ALA A 48 -1.74 -0.76 40.45
CA ALA A 48 -0.74 -0.86 39.40
C ALA A 48 0.64 -0.39 39.84
N SER A 49 1.70 -0.94 39.22
CA SER A 49 3.08 -0.44 39.30
C SER A 49 3.31 0.54 38.12
N VAL A 50 3.87 1.73 38.44
CA VAL A 50 4.10 2.80 37.46
C VAL A 50 5.57 3.16 37.45
N ALA A 51 6.20 3.27 36.27
CA ALA A 51 7.50 3.88 36.06
C ALA A 51 7.35 5.08 35.10
N ASP A 52 7.77 6.27 35.52
CA ASP A 52 7.60 7.52 34.79
C ASP A 52 8.92 8.31 34.76
N LYS A 53 9.21 9.00 33.66
CA LYS A 53 10.40 9.86 33.57
C LYS A 53 10.29 11.13 34.42
N VAL A 54 9.07 11.69 34.56
CA VAL A 54 8.90 12.97 35.27
C VAL A 54 7.56 13.02 36.00
N VAL A 55 7.59 12.93 37.31
CA VAL A 55 6.39 12.99 38.19
C VAL A 55 6.27 14.35 38.86
N GLY A 56 5.38 15.20 38.36
CA GLY A 56 4.95 16.44 39.03
C GLY A 56 3.70 16.23 39.87
N LYS A 57 3.29 17.28 40.62
CA LYS A 57 2.14 17.21 41.55
C LYS A 57 0.83 16.82 40.90
N ALA A 58 0.59 17.22 39.65
CA ALA A 58 -0.60 16.84 38.89
C ALA A 58 -0.61 15.37 38.49
N ALA A 59 0.55 14.81 38.09
CA ALA A 59 0.70 13.39 37.81
C ALA A 59 0.47 12.55 39.06
N ALA A 60 1.09 12.96 40.18
CA ALA A 60 0.91 12.34 41.49
C ALA A 60 -0.58 12.35 41.91
N ALA A 61 -1.30 13.47 41.72
CA ALA A 61 -2.74 13.55 42.01
C ALA A 61 -3.57 12.52 41.24
N LEU A 62 -3.29 12.31 39.92
CA LEU A 62 -3.97 11.29 39.12
C LEU A 62 -3.62 9.86 39.57
N MET A 63 -2.36 9.61 39.97
CA MET A 63 -1.91 8.33 40.53
C MET A 63 -2.61 8.02 41.85
N VAL A 64 -2.77 9.02 42.73
CA VAL A 64 -3.53 8.88 43.98
C VAL A 64 -5.00 8.61 43.70
N LEU A 65 -5.64 9.36 42.82
CA LEU A 65 -7.03 9.14 42.41
C LEU A 65 -7.25 7.74 41.78
N GLY A 66 -6.28 7.27 40.97
CA GLY A 66 -6.31 5.93 40.37
C GLY A 66 -5.96 4.81 41.36
N LYS A 67 -5.56 5.14 42.62
CA LYS A 67 -5.15 4.17 43.65
C LYS A 67 -3.99 3.27 43.21
N VAL A 68 -2.97 3.86 42.60
CA VAL A 68 -1.75 3.17 42.16
C VAL A 68 -1.04 2.54 43.39
N GLY A 69 -0.40 1.38 43.24
CA GLY A 69 0.24 0.64 44.29
C GLY A 69 1.67 1.08 44.57
N GLU A 70 2.48 1.24 43.51
CA GLU A 70 3.88 1.66 43.63
C GLU A 70 4.28 2.54 42.42
N VAL A 71 5.23 3.47 42.65
CA VAL A 71 5.68 4.43 41.64
C VAL A 71 7.20 4.48 41.61
N TYR A 72 7.80 4.46 40.44
CA TYR A 72 9.17 4.87 40.19
C TYR A 72 9.20 6.13 39.34
N ALA A 73 10.09 7.06 39.64
CA ALA A 73 10.28 8.29 38.87
C ALA A 73 11.78 8.57 38.61
N ASP A 74 12.15 8.90 37.35
CA ASP A 74 13.51 9.44 37.12
C ASP A 74 13.68 10.80 37.81
N VAL A 75 12.66 11.67 37.67
CA VAL A 75 12.61 12.97 38.36
C VAL A 75 11.24 13.14 39.02
N ILE A 76 11.23 13.49 40.30
CA ILE A 76 10.01 13.77 41.05
C ILE A 76 10.08 15.13 41.73
N SER A 77 8.99 15.88 41.75
CA SER A 77 8.94 17.12 42.53
C SER A 77 8.66 16.84 44.03
N THR A 78 9.25 17.64 44.91
CA THR A 78 8.99 17.56 46.36
C THR A 78 7.49 17.55 46.68
N PRO A 79 6.61 18.42 46.12
CA PRO A 79 5.18 18.36 46.36
C PRO A 79 4.49 17.10 45.80
N ALA A 80 4.98 16.50 44.71
CA ALA A 80 4.49 15.23 44.20
C ALA A 80 4.85 14.07 45.14
N LEU A 81 6.09 14.02 45.62
CA LEU A 81 6.57 13.02 46.56
C LEU A 81 5.80 13.07 47.88
N ALA A 82 5.54 14.28 48.40
CA ALA A 82 4.74 14.46 49.62
C ALA A 82 3.31 13.91 49.43
N LEU A 83 2.67 14.21 48.33
CA LEU A 83 1.31 13.76 48.02
C LEU A 83 1.20 12.24 47.88
N LEU A 84 2.17 11.59 47.21
CA LEU A 84 2.18 10.13 47.06
C LEU A 84 2.42 9.42 48.42
N ARG A 85 3.33 9.94 49.24
CA ARG A 85 3.60 9.42 50.59
C ARG A 85 2.40 9.57 51.51
N GLU A 86 1.72 10.70 51.48
CA GLU A 86 0.47 10.92 52.24
C GLU A 86 -0.62 9.92 51.88
N ALA A 87 -0.66 9.52 50.59
CA ALA A 87 -1.58 8.50 50.11
C ALA A 87 -1.08 7.04 50.36
N HIS A 88 0.02 6.84 51.07
CA HIS A 88 0.64 5.53 51.34
C HIS A 88 1.00 4.74 50.11
N ILE A 89 1.45 5.42 49.05
CA ILE A 89 1.97 4.81 47.82
C ILE A 89 3.48 4.65 47.97
N ASP A 90 4.00 3.45 47.67
CA ASP A 90 5.46 3.21 47.69
C ASP A 90 6.11 3.97 46.53
N VAL A 91 7.14 4.78 46.83
CA VAL A 91 7.82 5.63 45.86
C VAL A 91 9.32 5.41 45.84
N ALA A 92 9.85 4.97 44.73
CA ALA A 92 11.27 4.99 44.43
C ALA A 92 11.57 6.08 43.39
N PHE A 93 12.70 6.77 43.50
CA PHE A 93 13.05 7.81 42.52
C PHE A 93 14.57 7.95 42.38
N ARG A 94 15.00 8.49 41.24
CA ARG A 94 16.40 8.75 40.95
C ARG A 94 16.81 10.15 41.42
N GLN A 95 15.97 11.17 41.21
CA GLN A 95 16.24 12.55 41.53
C GLN A 95 14.99 13.25 42.05
N GLU A 96 15.13 13.94 43.22
CA GLU A 96 14.12 14.85 43.73
C GLU A 96 14.46 16.30 43.34
N VAL A 97 13.45 17.07 42.92
CA VAL A 97 13.58 18.49 42.58
C VAL A 97 12.52 19.32 43.31
N PRO A 98 12.75 20.62 43.60
CA PRO A 98 11.76 21.46 44.30
C PRO A 98 10.43 21.59 43.52
N PHE A 99 10.49 21.61 42.19
CA PHE A 99 9.35 21.69 41.27
C PHE A 99 9.77 21.19 39.89
N ILE A 100 8.79 20.84 39.03
CA ILE A 100 9.04 20.49 37.65
C ILE A 100 9.14 21.76 36.81
N GLU A 101 10.24 21.89 36.07
CA GLU A 101 10.47 22.99 35.12
C GLU A 101 9.67 22.83 33.81
N ASN A 102 9.40 23.95 33.12
CA ASN A 102 8.85 23.94 31.77
C ASN A 102 9.90 23.46 30.75
N ARG A 103 9.45 23.19 29.53
CA ARG A 103 10.33 22.64 28.48
C ARG A 103 11.49 23.53 28.08
N GLU A 104 11.34 24.84 28.24
CA GLU A 104 12.33 25.85 27.88
C GLU A 104 13.29 26.13 29.00
N LYS A 105 13.14 25.46 30.14
CA LYS A 105 13.88 25.68 31.39
C LYS A 105 13.87 27.15 31.85
N SER A 106 12.85 27.88 31.44
CA SER A 106 12.68 29.32 31.74
C SER A 106 11.81 29.56 32.98
N GLY A 107 11.28 28.49 33.61
CA GLY A 107 10.43 28.58 34.80
C GLY A 107 9.65 27.32 35.10
N TRP A 108 8.66 27.42 35.94
CA TRP A 108 7.83 26.29 36.38
C TRP A 108 6.98 25.72 35.26
N CYS A 109 6.77 24.41 35.28
CA CYS A 109 5.73 23.78 34.48
C CYS A 109 4.35 24.42 34.83
N PRO A 110 3.59 24.92 33.84
CA PRO A 110 2.31 25.61 34.10
C PRO A 110 1.33 24.80 34.95
N LEU A 111 1.25 23.49 34.73
CA LEU A 111 0.36 22.62 35.49
C LEU A 111 0.88 22.33 36.88
N GLU A 112 2.21 22.23 37.07
CA GLU A 112 2.84 22.14 38.39
C GLU A 112 2.53 23.39 39.21
N SER A 113 2.68 24.58 38.61
CA SER A 113 2.37 25.87 39.24
C SER A 113 0.88 25.98 39.62
N ALA A 114 -0.02 25.54 38.76
CA ALA A 114 -1.48 25.57 38.99
C ALA A 114 -1.88 24.65 40.17
N CYS A 115 -1.25 23.48 40.31
CA CYS A 115 -1.53 22.52 41.38
C CYS A 115 -0.74 22.77 42.67
N TYR A 116 0.29 23.61 42.66
CA TYR A 116 1.25 23.74 43.75
C TYR A 116 0.63 24.08 45.10
N ARG A 117 -0.29 25.07 45.14
CA ARG A 117 -0.95 25.56 46.34
C ARG A 117 -2.16 24.74 46.79
N LEU A 118 -2.66 23.84 45.98
CA LEU A 118 -3.82 23.02 46.30
C LEU A 118 -3.44 21.91 47.29
N LYS A 119 -4.30 21.63 48.25
CA LYS A 119 -3.99 20.68 49.33
C LYS A 119 -4.61 19.30 49.10
N SER A 120 -5.70 19.19 48.40
CA SER A 120 -6.38 17.89 48.16
C SER A 120 -6.40 17.51 46.72
N VAL A 121 -6.39 16.19 46.41
CA VAL A 121 -6.51 15.66 45.07
C VAL A 121 -7.89 16.02 44.43
N ALA A 122 -8.93 16.20 45.24
CA ALA A 122 -10.25 16.62 44.83
C ALA A 122 -10.25 18.05 44.26
N GLU A 123 -9.45 18.95 44.81
CA GLU A 123 -9.25 20.32 44.31
C GLU A 123 -8.37 20.34 43.05
N MET A 124 -7.39 19.44 42.94
CA MET A 124 -6.46 19.36 41.81
C MET A 124 -7.11 18.80 40.56
N TYR A 125 -8.04 17.87 40.71
CA TYR A 125 -8.68 17.19 39.58
C TYR A 125 -9.39 18.12 38.58
N PRO A 126 -10.27 19.07 39.00
CA PRO A 126 -10.87 20.02 38.06
C PRO A 126 -9.82 20.92 37.40
N VAL A 127 -8.74 21.32 38.08
CA VAL A 127 -7.67 22.12 37.49
C VAL A 127 -6.92 21.34 36.41
N ILE A 128 -6.62 20.06 36.66
CA ILE A 128 -6.01 19.18 35.68
C ILE A 128 -6.91 18.98 34.46
N ARG A 129 -8.20 18.71 34.69
CA ARG A 129 -9.22 18.58 33.63
C ARG A 129 -9.29 19.81 32.76
N ASP A 130 -9.44 20.98 33.37
CA ASP A 130 -9.64 22.25 32.65
C ASP A 130 -8.34 22.68 31.91
N PHE A 131 -7.17 22.40 32.48
CA PHE A 131 -5.89 22.60 31.82
C PHE A 131 -5.74 21.73 30.57
N ILE A 132 -6.09 20.45 30.65
CA ILE A 132 -6.05 19.53 29.52
C ILE A 132 -7.07 19.94 28.46
N ALA A 133 -8.29 20.34 28.88
CA ALA A 133 -9.30 20.89 27.99
C ALA A 133 -8.84 22.18 27.31
N GLY A 134 -8.17 23.08 28.01
CA GLY A 134 -7.61 24.32 27.48
C GLY A 134 -6.49 24.10 26.46
N ILE A 135 -5.62 23.11 26.68
CA ILE A 135 -4.63 22.71 25.69
C ILE A 135 -5.31 22.15 24.42
N ARG A 136 -6.36 21.39 24.59
CA ARG A 136 -7.16 20.85 23.48
C ARG A 136 -7.91 21.94 22.71
N MET A 137 -8.47 22.95 23.39
CA MET A 137 -9.13 24.12 22.77
C MET A 137 -8.14 25.06 22.05
N LYS A 138 -6.99 25.36 22.60
CA LYS A 138 -5.97 26.20 21.90
C LYS A 138 -5.47 25.59 20.60
N LYS A 139 -5.47 24.26 20.47
CA LYS A 139 -5.21 23.55 19.21
C LYS A 139 -6.38 23.66 18.23
N THR A 140 -7.60 23.89 18.69
CA THR A 140 -8.83 24.02 17.88
C THR A 140 -9.00 25.45 17.33
N PHE A 141 -8.58 26.50 18.06
CA PHE A 141 -8.75 27.89 17.66
C PHE A 141 -7.86 28.33 16.47
N ALA A 142 -6.74 27.66 16.21
CA ALA A 142 -5.93 27.90 15.04
C ALA A 142 -6.56 27.37 13.73
N GLY A 143 -7.61 26.55 13.84
CA GLY A 143 -8.34 25.95 12.70
C GLY A 143 -9.67 26.64 12.35
N VAL A 144 -10.17 27.54 13.20
CA VAL A 144 -11.53 28.10 13.06
C VAL A 144 -11.62 29.26 12.06
N LEU A 145 -10.52 29.81 11.57
CA LEU A 145 -10.56 30.91 10.57
C LEU A 145 -10.86 30.45 9.13
N LEU A 146 -11.04 29.15 8.89
CA LEU A 146 -11.38 28.60 7.56
C LEU A 146 -12.77 27.91 7.51
N ALA A 147 -13.56 27.93 8.59
CA ALA A 147 -14.82 27.18 8.70
C ALA A 147 -16.08 28.03 8.73
N CYS A 148 -16.04 29.29 8.33
CA CYS A 148 -17.22 30.19 8.34
C CYS A 148 -18.09 30.15 7.07
N VAL A 149 -18.17 29.04 6.34
CA VAL A 149 -19.06 28.96 5.14
C VAL A 149 -20.10 27.84 5.16
N LEU A 150 -20.14 26.94 6.13
CA LEU A 150 -21.22 25.93 6.17
C LEU A 150 -21.80 25.76 7.58
N GLY A 151 -22.94 26.40 7.82
CA GLY A 151 -23.71 26.24 9.03
C GLY A 151 -24.46 24.92 9.08
N GLY A 152 -24.53 24.32 10.28
CA GLY A 152 -25.33 23.12 10.54
C GLY A 152 -25.20 22.66 11.99
N THR A 153 -26.31 22.64 12.67
CA THR A 153 -26.65 22.44 14.08
C THR A 153 -25.97 21.23 14.76
N ALA A 154 -25.48 21.47 15.98
CA ALA A 154 -24.86 20.47 16.87
C ALA A 154 -25.96 19.63 17.58
N VAL A 155 -25.85 18.32 17.49
CA VAL A 155 -26.48 17.33 18.37
C VAL A 155 -25.37 16.63 19.17
N GLN A 156 -25.42 16.81 20.50
CA GLN A 156 -24.49 16.11 21.42
C GLN A 156 -24.94 14.65 21.57
N ALA A 157 -24.08 13.71 21.19
CA ALA A 157 -24.19 12.30 21.52
C ALA A 157 -22.91 11.82 22.22
N LYS A 158 -23.06 11.20 23.39
CA LYS A 158 -21.99 10.55 24.14
C LYS A 158 -21.39 9.41 23.32
N ALA A 159 -20.13 9.52 22.92
CA ALA A 159 -19.39 8.47 22.22
C ALA A 159 -18.58 7.63 23.20
N GLN A 160 -18.85 6.35 23.24
CA GLN A 160 -18.05 5.33 23.90
C GLN A 160 -16.94 4.86 22.95
N SER A 161 -15.76 4.74 23.50
CA SER A 161 -14.43 4.65 22.94
C SER A 161 -14.14 3.41 22.08
N ASP A 162 -14.13 3.58 20.75
CA ASP A 162 -13.35 2.74 19.82
C ASP A 162 -12.21 3.55 19.14
N THR A 163 -11.98 4.76 19.61
CA THR A 163 -10.94 5.68 19.08
C THR A 163 -9.50 5.19 19.34
N ALA A 164 -9.29 4.31 20.30
CA ALA A 164 -7.97 3.77 20.61
C ALA A 164 -7.43 2.79 19.52
N ARG A 165 -8.31 2.09 18.79
CA ARG A 165 -7.94 1.21 17.68
C ARG A 165 -7.62 1.98 16.39
N ILE A 166 -8.30 3.10 16.17
CA ILE A 166 -8.11 3.94 14.98
C ILE A 166 -6.87 4.84 15.10
N ALA A 167 -6.51 5.27 16.32
CA ALA A 167 -5.32 6.08 16.57
C ALA A 167 -4.00 5.30 16.38
N ARG A 168 -4.01 3.96 16.42
CA ARG A 168 -2.84 3.12 16.16
C ARG A 168 -2.42 3.05 14.67
N ASN A 169 -3.29 3.44 13.74
CA ASN A 169 -3.08 3.22 12.31
C ASN A 169 -2.49 4.40 11.52
N VAL A 170 -2.06 5.49 12.12
CA VAL A 170 -1.69 6.69 11.35
C VAL A 170 -0.26 7.19 11.56
N VAL A 171 0.53 6.64 12.45
CA VAL A 171 1.99 6.89 12.48
C VAL A 171 2.70 5.68 13.08
N MET A 172 2.66 4.56 12.41
CA MET A 172 3.78 3.62 12.48
C MET A 172 4.77 4.06 11.40
N ASP A 173 6.05 4.07 11.72
CA ASP A 173 7.09 4.05 10.72
C ASP A 173 6.73 2.92 9.76
N GLU A 174 6.49 3.26 8.47
CA GLU A 174 5.99 2.28 7.51
C GLU A 174 7.08 1.25 7.28
N VAL A 175 6.86 0.06 7.80
CA VAL A 175 7.75 -1.08 7.60
C VAL A 175 7.34 -1.76 6.31
N VAL A 176 8.27 -1.83 5.38
CA VAL A 176 8.08 -2.44 4.06
C VAL A 176 8.99 -3.66 3.88
N VAL A 177 8.58 -4.56 3.02
CA VAL A 177 9.37 -5.76 2.66
C VAL A 177 9.88 -5.69 1.23
N THR A 178 9.23 -4.92 0.36
CA THR A 178 9.52 -4.91 -1.09
C THR A 178 10.91 -4.35 -1.39
N GLY A 179 11.39 -3.38 -0.60
CA GLY A 179 12.70 -2.77 -0.83
C GLY A 179 13.90 -3.63 -0.40
N THR A 180 13.72 -4.69 0.39
CA THR A 180 14.83 -5.42 1.01
C THR A 180 14.58 -6.91 1.21
N ARG A 181 13.45 -7.46 0.76
CA ARG A 181 13.00 -8.84 1.03
C ARG A 181 12.76 -9.15 2.53
N HIS A 182 12.95 -8.20 3.46
CA HIS A 182 12.66 -8.32 4.89
C HIS A 182 12.00 -7.04 5.40
N GLU A 183 11.34 -7.14 6.55
CA GLU A 183 10.71 -5.96 7.18
C GLU A 183 11.76 -4.91 7.53
N THR A 184 11.67 -3.75 6.89
CA THR A 184 12.58 -2.62 7.03
C THR A 184 11.80 -1.33 7.15
N ASP A 185 12.25 -0.45 8.05
CA ASP A 185 11.75 0.91 8.13
C ASP A 185 12.10 1.66 6.83
N ILE A 186 11.09 2.24 6.21
CA ILE A 186 11.19 2.97 4.94
C ILE A 186 12.25 4.10 4.99
N ARG A 187 12.54 4.64 6.17
CA ARG A 187 13.54 5.69 6.36
C ARG A 187 14.95 5.25 6.01
N HIS A 188 15.28 3.99 6.29
CA HIS A 188 16.59 3.41 6.03
C HIS A 188 16.77 2.90 4.59
N LEU A 189 15.73 2.99 3.76
CA LEU A 189 15.80 2.60 2.35
C LEU A 189 16.14 3.81 1.49
N PRO A 190 17.16 3.75 0.63
CA PRO A 190 17.45 4.83 -0.32
C PRO A 190 16.41 4.91 -1.45
N MET A 191 15.66 3.83 -1.69
CA MET A 191 14.61 3.79 -2.72
C MET A 191 13.29 4.41 -2.21
N THR A 192 12.51 4.94 -3.16
CA THR A 192 11.21 5.53 -2.85
C THR A 192 10.10 4.47 -2.91
N VAL A 193 9.43 4.26 -1.78
CA VAL A 193 8.31 3.31 -1.65
C VAL A 193 7.03 4.06 -1.26
N SER A 194 5.93 3.76 -1.92
CA SER A 194 4.59 4.16 -1.50
C SER A 194 3.88 2.97 -0.89
N VAL A 195 3.23 3.15 0.25
CA VAL A 195 2.44 2.12 0.92
C VAL A 195 0.98 2.53 0.94
N VAL A 196 0.12 1.65 0.41
CA VAL A 196 -1.33 1.79 0.49
C VAL A 196 -1.83 0.73 1.46
N ASN A 197 -2.24 1.14 2.64
CA ASN A 197 -2.62 0.24 3.72
C ASN A 197 -4.07 -0.23 3.63
N ARG A 198 -4.43 -1.25 4.44
CA ARG A 198 -5.77 -1.85 4.44
C ARG A 198 -6.88 -0.82 4.67
N SER A 199 -6.68 0.14 5.58
CA SER A 199 -7.68 1.18 5.86
C SER A 199 -7.95 2.08 4.64
N GLN A 200 -6.92 2.42 3.87
CA GLN A 200 -7.08 3.17 2.62
C GLN A 200 -7.79 2.34 1.55
N ILE A 201 -7.50 1.05 1.43
CA ILE A 201 -8.17 0.14 0.50
C ILE A 201 -9.65 -0.02 0.85
N GLU A 202 -9.98 -0.32 2.10
CA GLU A 202 -11.35 -0.55 2.55
C GLU A 202 -12.25 0.69 2.40
N LYS A 203 -11.73 1.88 2.66
CA LYS A 203 -12.47 3.14 2.51
C LYS A 203 -12.87 3.45 1.06
N ARG A 204 -12.24 2.80 0.08
CA ARG A 204 -12.53 3.03 -1.34
C ARG A 204 -13.70 2.20 -1.86
N TYR A 205 -14.02 1.08 -1.22
CA TYR A 205 -15.07 0.14 -1.67
C TYR A 205 -14.91 -0.27 -3.13
N GLU A 206 -13.64 -0.48 -3.55
CA GLU A 206 -13.28 -0.91 -4.89
C GLU A 206 -13.00 -2.43 -4.90
N PRO A 207 -13.55 -3.20 -5.86
CA PRO A 207 -13.22 -4.61 -6.01
C PRO A 207 -11.80 -4.82 -6.55
N SER A 208 -11.27 -3.85 -7.33
CA SER A 208 -9.91 -3.86 -7.88
C SER A 208 -8.98 -2.93 -7.09
N LEU A 209 -7.70 -3.32 -6.97
CA LEU A 209 -6.66 -2.49 -6.36
C LEU A 209 -6.21 -1.33 -7.28
N LEU A 210 -6.34 -1.46 -8.59
CA LEU A 210 -5.73 -0.52 -9.54
C LEU A 210 -6.29 0.91 -9.45
N PRO A 211 -7.61 1.14 -9.30
CA PRO A 211 -8.13 2.50 -9.07
C PRO A 211 -7.61 3.12 -7.77
N VAL A 212 -7.46 2.29 -6.71
CA VAL A 212 -6.92 2.74 -5.43
C VAL A 212 -5.47 3.19 -5.58
N LEU A 213 -4.64 2.43 -6.32
CA LEU A 213 -3.25 2.78 -6.59
C LEU A 213 -3.15 4.04 -7.45
N THR A 214 -4.01 4.19 -8.45
CA THR A 214 -4.07 5.39 -9.30
C THR A 214 -4.36 6.66 -8.49
N GLU A 215 -5.22 6.60 -7.46
CA GLU A 215 -5.46 7.74 -6.55
C GLU A 215 -4.28 7.97 -5.59
N GLN A 216 -3.72 6.90 -4.98
CA GLN A 216 -2.84 7.01 -3.82
C GLN A 216 -1.35 7.10 -4.15
N VAL A 217 -0.91 6.59 -5.31
CA VAL A 217 0.52 6.50 -5.66
C VAL A 217 0.87 7.55 -6.70
N PRO A 218 1.76 8.52 -6.39
CA PRO A 218 2.23 9.48 -7.39
C PRO A 218 2.96 8.76 -8.52
N GLY A 219 2.83 9.27 -9.75
CA GLY A 219 3.48 8.69 -10.92
C GLY A 219 2.91 7.37 -11.43
N PHE A 220 2.00 6.72 -10.69
CA PHE A 220 1.30 5.51 -11.13
C PHE A 220 -0.02 5.84 -11.80
N PHE A 221 -0.30 5.19 -12.93
CA PHE A 221 -1.57 5.32 -13.63
C PHE A 221 -1.99 3.98 -14.26
N THR A 222 -3.31 3.80 -14.41
CA THR A 222 -3.89 2.61 -15.05
C THR A 222 -4.97 3.03 -16.03
N THR A 223 -4.94 2.47 -17.23
CA THR A 223 -6.02 2.68 -18.21
C THR A 223 -7.29 1.95 -17.78
N SER A 224 -8.43 2.56 -18.06
CA SER A 224 -9.76 1.99 -17.84
C SER A 224 -10.67 2.33 -19.00
N ARG A 225 -11.73 1.56 -19.20
CA ARG A 225 -12.76 1.80 -20.22
C ARG A 225 -14.17 1.85 -19.65
N GLY A 226 -14.33 1.66 -18.35
CA GLY A 226 -15.62 1.63 -17.68
C GLY A 226 -15.52 1.45 -16.19
N MET A 227 -16.65 1.15 -15.55
CA MET A 227 -16.75 0.99 -14.10
C MET A 227 -16.03 -0.25 -13.58
N MET A 228 -16.02 -1.34 -14.34
CA MET A 228 -15.51 -2.63 -13.93
C MET A 228 -15.05 -3.42 -15.15
N GLY A 229 -13.98 -4.20 -14.96
CA GLY A 229 -13.40 -5.06 -15.98
C GLY A 229 -12.46 -4.33 -16.95
N TYR A 230 -11.33 -4.96 -17.19
CA TYR A 230 -10.30 -4.46 -18.10
C TYR A 230 -10.26 -5.30 -19.39
N GLY A 231 -10.40 -6.63 -19.26
CA GLY A 231 -10.34 -7.58 -20.37
C GLY A 231 -8.94 -7.70 -20.98
N VAL A 232 -8.83 -8.52 -22.02
CA VAL A 232 -7.58 -8.75 -22.76
C VAL A 232 -7.77 -8.86 -24.29
N SER A 233 -9.00 -8.71 -24.79
CA SER A 233 -9.32 -8.66 -26.23
C SER A 233 -8.92 -7.30 -26.82
N THR A 234 -9.04 -7.16 -28.14
CA THR A 234 -8.78 -5.87 -28.83
C THR A 234 -9.53 -4.73 -28.15
N GLY A 235 -8.83 -3.63 -27.87
CA GLY A 235 -9.35 -2.50 -27.09
C GLY A 235 -9.38 -2.74 -25.57
N ALA A 236 -8.60 -3.70 -25.07
CA ALA A 236 -8.43 -3.95 -23.62
C ALA A 236 -7.90 -2.73 -22.88
N ALA A 237 -8.25 -2.65 -21.60
CA ALA A 237 -7.72 -1.69 -20.66
C ALA A 237 -6.79 -2.37 -19.60
N GLY A 238 -6.51 -1.69 -18.49
CA GLY A 238 -5.67 -2.23 -17.42
C GLY A 238 -4.18 -2.14 -17.71
N GLY A 239 -3.78 -1.39 -18.74
CA GLY A 239 -2.40 -1.01 -18.93
C GLY A 239 -1.93 -0.13 -17.78
N MET A 240 -0.78 -0.46 -17.18
CA MET A 240 -0.21 0.25 -16.04
C MET A 240 1.08 0.94 -16.46
N SER A 241 1.30 2.13 -15.95
CA SER A 241 2.58 2.83 -16.05
C SER A 241 3.01 3.40 -14.71
N LEU A 242 4.31 3.52 -14.53
CA LEU A 242 4.94 4.21 -13.43
C LEU A 242 6.07 5.07 -13.97
N ARG A 243 5.98 6.40 -13.82
CA ARG A 243 6.96 7.36 -14.34
C ARG A 243 7.19 7.24 -15.87
N GLY A 244 6.13 6.88 -16.61
CA GLY A 244 6.22 6.68 -18.08
C GLY A 244 6.89 5.38 -18.50
N VAL A 245 7.21 4.47 -17.58
CA VAL A 245 7.64 3.09 -17.89
C VAL A 245 6.44 2.16 -17.70
N GLY A 246 6.19 1.29 -18.68
CA GLY A 246 5.01 0.43 -18.72
C GLY A 246 4.16 0.73 -19.97
N GLY A 247 2.85 0.76 -19.82
CA GLY A 247 1.93 1.06 -20.93
C GLY A 247 0.88 -0.02 -21.16
N SER A 248 0.43 -0.17 -22.39
CA SER A 248 -0.58 -1.17 -22.78
C SER A 248 -0.13 -1.94 -24.03
N PRO A 249 0.21 -3.24 -23.92
CA PRO A 249 0.25 -4.05 -22.69
C PRO A 249 1.33 -3.58 -21.70
N THR A 250 1.11 -3.86 -20.42
CA THR A 250 2.08 -3.48 -19.37
C THR A 250 3.35 -4.32 -19.50
N THR A 251 4.46 -3.66 -19.81
CA THR A 251 5.78 -4.26 -19.82
C THR A 251 6.73 -3.42 -18.98
N GLY A 252 7.74 -4.03 -18.37
CA GLY A 252 8.69 -3.30 -17.54
C GLY A 252 8.17 -2.84 -16.16
N LEU A 253 6.94 -3.17 -15.77
CA LEU A 253 6.38 -2.99 -14.43
C LEU A 253 5.97 -4.36 -13.87
N LEU A 254 6.57 -4.75 -12.75
CA LEU A 254 6.34 -6.07 -12.15
C LEU A 254 5.26 -6.00 -11.08
N VAL A 255 4.25 -6.86 -11.18
CA VAL A 255 3.28 -7.09 -10.11
C VAL A 255 3.64 -8.36 -9.36
N LEU A 256 3.63 -8.30 -8.03
CA LEU A 256 3.90 -9.41 -7.13
C LEU A 256 2.70 -9.66 -6.19
N ILE A 257 2.51 -10.90 -5.78
CA ILE A 257 1.70 -11.27 -4.62
C ILE A 257 2.63 -11.96 -3.62
N ASP A 258 2.79 -11.38 -2.42
CA ASP A 258 3.75 -11.82 -1.39
C ASP A 258 5.18 -12.08 -1.96
N GLY A 259 5.62 -11.25 -2.91
CA GLY A 259 6.92 -11.35 -3.54
C GLY A 259 7.02 -12.33 -4.71
N HIS A 260 5.93 -13.00 -5.12
CA HIS A 260 5.89 -13.92 -6.26
C HIS A 260 5.38 -13.22 -7.53
N PRO A 261 6.12 -13.31 -8.66
CA PRO A 261 5.77 -12.64 -9.91
C PRO A 261 4.39 -13.04 -10.46
N GLN A 262 3.64 -12.06 -10.96
CA GLN A 262 2.27 -12.22 -11.47
C GLN A 262 2.15 -11.77 -12.93
N TYR A 263 2.80 -12.47 -13.85
CA TYR A 263 2.64 -12.24 -15.29
C TYR A 263 2.35 -13.54 -16.04
N MET A 264 1.78 -13.42 -17.23
CA MET A 264 1.53 -14.56 -18.10
C MET A 264 2.85 -15.10 -18.64
N GLY A 265 3.13 -16.38 -18.43
CA GLY A 265 4.36 -17.02 -18.88
C GLY A 265 4.55 -16.97 -20.41
N LEU A 266 3.46 -16.89 -21.19
CA LEU A 266 3.50 -16.84 -22.64
C LEU A 266 3.53 -15.39 -23.17
N MET A 267 2.70 -14.49 -22.61
CA MET A 267 2.53 -13.12 -23.09
C MET A 267 3.43 -12.10 -22.39
N GLY A 268 3.97 -12.44 -21.21
CA GLY A 268 4.92 -11.64 -20.48
C GLY A 268 4.38 -10.41 -19.74
N HIS A 269 3.07 -10.19 -19.73
CA HIS A 269 2.45 -9.05 -19.04
C HIS A 269 1.46 -9.47 -17.95
N PRO A 270 1.20 -8.63 -16.94
CA PRO A 270 0.23 -8.90 -15.88
C PRO A 270 -1.21 -8.83 -16.41
N ILE A 271 -2.14 -9.46 -15.69
CA ILE A 271 -3.58 -9.44 -15.96
C ILE A 271 -4.27 -8.56 -14.92
N ALA A 272 -4.71 -7.38 -15.32
CA ALA A 272 -5.28 -6.36 -14.43
C ALA A 272 -6.48 -6.83 -13.60
N ASP A 273 -7.36 -7.63 -14.20
CA ASP A 273 -8.55 -8.19 -13.55
C ASP A 273 -8.23 -9.21 -12.43
N ALA A 274 -6.99 -9.67 -12.29
CA ALA A 274 -6.60 -10.59 -11.21
C ALA A 274 -6.29 -9.90 -9.88
N TYR A 275 -6.13 -8.57 -9.83
CA TYR A 275 -5.67 -7.84 -8.64
C TYR A 275 -6.82 -7.29 -7.82
N GLN A 276 -7.48 -8.19 -7.09
CA GLN A 276 -8.67 -7.88 -6.28
C GLN A 276 -8.28 -7.30 -4.91
N SER A 277 -9.06 -6.32 -4.44
CA SER A 277 -8.88 -5.65 -3.14
C SER A 277 -9.01 -6.60 -1.95
N MET A 278 -9.75 -7.70 -2.10
CA MET A 278 -9.94 -8.71 -1.08
C MET A 278 -8.63 -9.38 -0.62
N LEU A 279 -7.62 -9.46 -1.51
CA LEU A 279 -6.36 -10.13 -1.25
C LEU A 279 -5.48 -9.33 -0.28
N ALA A 280 -5.49 -8.00 -0.41
CA ALA A 280 -4.45 -7.15 0.13
C ALA A 280 -4.66 -6.77 1.60
N GLU A 281 -3.62 -6.93 2.41
CA GLU A 281 -3.43 -6.22 3.69
C GLU A 281 -2.88 -4.82 3.43
N ARG A 282 -1.94 -4.72 2.50
CA ARG A 282 -1.40 -3.48 1.96
C ARG A 282 -0.83 -3.71 0.58
N VAL A 283 -0.60 -2.64 -0.14
CA VAL A 283 0.16 -2.67 -1.40
C VAL A 283 1.38 -1.78 -1.24
N GLU A 284 2.55 -2.34 -1.52
CA GLU A 284 3.81 -1.62 -1.52
C GLU A 284 4.21 -1.35 -2.98
N VAL A 285 4.37 -0.08 -3.35
CA VAL A 285 4.77 0.31 -4.71
C VAL A 285 6.16 0.92 -4.64
N LEU A 286 7.15 0.18 -5.14
CA LEU A 286 8.50 0.64 -5.28
C LEU A 286 8.61 1.39 -6.60
N ARG A 287 8.95 2.68 -6.53
CA ARG A 287 8.99 3.60 -7.66
C ARG A 287 10.43 3.71 -8.19
N GLY A 288 10.66 3.22 -9.40
CA GLY A 288 11.96 3.06 -10.00
C GLY A 288 12.44 1.60 -10.01
N PRO A 289 13.54 1.29 -10.69
CA PRO A 289 14.03 -0.07 -10.88
C PRO A 289 14.27 -0.82 -9.57
N ALA A 290 13.80 -2.07 -9.53
CA ALA A 290 14.02 -3.01 -8.46
C ALA A 290 14.59 -4.35 -8.98
N SER A 291 15.23 -4.29 -10.12
CA SER A 291 15.69 -5.49 -10.84
C SER A 291 16.76 -6.28 -10.09
N VAL A 292 17.51 -5.68 -9.14
CA VAL A 292 18.45 -6.41 -8.27
C VAL A 292 17.73 -7.46 -7.44
N LEU A 293 16.60 -7.11 -6.84
CA LEU A 293 15.85 -8.03 -5.95
C LEU A 293 14.84 -8.91 -6.71
N TYR A 294 14.27 -8.41 -7.82
CA TYR A 294 13.11 -9.02 -8.46
C TYR A 294 13.32 -9.41 -9.94
N GLY A 295 14.47 -9.11 -10.52
CA GLY A 295 14.84 -9.53 -11.87
C GLY A 295 14.13 -8.78 -12.98
N SER A 296 13.87 -9.49 -14.05
CA SER A 296 13.21 -9.00 -15.25
C SER A 296 11.81 -8.44 -14.95
N ASN A 297 11.33 -7.47 -15.75
CA ASN A 297 10.08 -6.73 -15.60
C ASN A 297 10.01 -5.75 -14.40
N ALA A 298 10.94 -5.79 -13.43
CA ALA A 298 11.04 -4.77 -12.39
C ALA A 298 11.83 -3.53 -12.88
N MET A 299 11.76 -3.23 -14.16
CA MET A 299 12.53 -2.19 -14.85
C MET A 299 12.07 -0.79 -14.47
N GLY A 300 10.76 -0.52 -14.46
CA GLY A 300 10.17 0.77 -14.07
C GLY A 300 9.71 0.82 -12.62
N GLY A 301 9.57 -0.35 -11.98
CA GLY A 301 9.11 -0.46 -10.59
C GLY A 301 8.43 -1.79 -10.28
N VAL A 302 7.98 -1.89 -9.03
CA VAL A 302 7.30 -3.08 -8.51
C VAL A 302 6.03 -2.68 -7.76
N VAL A 303 4.95 -3.40 -8.01
CA VAL A 303 3.70 -3.36 -7.23
C VAL A 303 3.58 -4.66 -6.46
N ASN A 304 3.86 -4.68 -5.18
CA ASN A 304 3.76 -5.88 -4.34
C ASN A 304 2.49 -5.86 -3.50
N ILE A 305 1.59 -6.79 -3.78
CA ILE A 305 0.37 -7.02 -3.01
C ILE A 305 0.73 -7.93 -1.83
N VAL A 306 0.89 -7.33 -0.66
CA VAL A 306 1.10 -8.08 0.59
C VAL A 306 -0.26 -8.57 1.08
N THR A 307 -0.41 -9.89 1.16
CA THR A 307 -1.72 -10.49 1.44
C THR A 307 -2.09 -10.42 2.92
N ARG A 308 -3.39 -10.54 3.18
CA ARG A 308 -3.97 -10.50 4.54
C ARG A 308 -3.40 -11.61 5.43
N LYS A 309 -3.17 -11.26 6.70
CA LYS A 309 -2.70 -12.18 7.74
C LYS A 309 -3.58 -12.03 8.98
N GLN A 310 -3.81 -13.11 9.72
CA GLN A 310 -4.41 -13.06 11.05
C GLN A 310 -3.32 -13.25 12.10
N GLN A 311 -3.10 -12.25 12.94
CA GLN A 311 -2.04 -12.25 13.96
C GLN A 311 -2.59 -12.46 15.39
N GLU A 312 -3.81 -12.01 15.67
CA GLU A 312 -4.46 -12.15 16.97
C GLU A 312 -5.24 -13.47 17.04
N ASP A 313 -5.24 -14.14 18.19
CA ASP A 313 -6.00 -15.38 18.46
C ASP A 313 -7.51 -15.11 18.50
N VAL A 314 -8.11 -14.93 17.33
CA VAL A 314 -9.54 -14.70 17.15
C VAL A 314 -10.04 -15.34 15.86
N VAL A 315 -11.35 -15.54 15.79
CA VAL A 315 -12.08 -15.83 14.55
C VAL A 315 -12.82 -14.56 14.12
N ASN A 316 -12.62 -14.15 12.89
CA ASN A 316 -13.28 -12.99 12.34
C ASN A 316 -13.87 -13.31 10.97
N THR A 317 -15.18 -13.21 10.83
CA THR A 317 -15.91 -13.43 9.58
C THR A 317 -16.48 -12.09 9.09
N GLY A 318 -16.28 -11.78 7.83
CA GLY A 318 -16.77 -10.57 7.18
C GLY A 318 -17.59 -10.90 5.94
N VAL A 319 -18.68 -10.18 5.72
CA VAL A 319 -19.49 -10.22 4.51
C VAL A 319 -19.69 -8.80 4.03
N GLN A 320 -19.36 -8.53 2.77
CA GLN A 320 -19.65 -7.27 2.10
C GLN A 320 -20.59 -7.52 0.93
N LEU A 321 -21.65 -6.72 0.86
CA LEU A 321 -22.60 -6.72 -0.26
C LEU A 321 -22.77 -5.28 -0.74
N GLY A 322 -22.63 -5.04 -2.04
CA GLY A 322 -22.82 -3.73 -2.65
C GLY A 322 -23.55 -3.84 -3.98
N ALA A 323 -24.40 -2.87 -4.26
CA ALA A 323 -25.11 -2.73 -5.53
C ALA A 323 -25.06 -1.28 -5.99
N GLY A 324 -25.06 -1.06 -7.30
CA GLY A 324 -24.89 0.28 -7.84
C GLY A 324 -25.33 0.46 -9.29
N SER A 325 -24.93 1.58 -9.87
CA SER A 325 -25.22 1.97 -11.25
C SER A 325 -24.86 0.86 -12.23
N TYR A 326 -25.62 0.76 -13.32
CA TYR A 326 -25.38 -0.17 -14.43
C TYR A 326 -25.38 -1.65 -14.00
N GLY A 327 -26.32 -2.06 -13.15
CA GLY A 327 -26.43 -3.44 -12.70
C GLY A 327 -25.22 -3.95 -11.90
N THR A 328 -24.42 -3.04 -11.32
CA THR A 328 -23.25 -3.39 -10.53
C THR A 328 -23.65 -4.14 -9.28
N LEU A 329 -22.99 -5.28 -9.04
CA LEU A 329 -23.07 -6.07 -7.82
C LEU A 329 -21.66 -6.42 -7.38
N GLN A 330 -21.36 -6.23 -6.09
CA GLN A 330 -20.09 -6.56 -5.47
C GLN A 330 -20.35 -7.40 -4.22
N THR A 331 -19.70 -8.54 -4.13
CA THR A 331 -19.84 -9.45 -2.99
C THR A 331 -18.48 -9.94 -2.55
N GLU A 332 -18.21 -9.87 -1.25
CA GLU A 332 -17.03 -10.47 -0.62
C GLU A 332 -17.45 -11.20 0.66
N VAL A 333 -16.96 -12.42 0.84
CA VAL A 333 -17.06 -13.18 2.08
C VAL A 333 -15.66 -13.55 2.51
N SER A 334 -15.27 -13.22 3.73
CA SER A 334 -13.95 -13.52 4.27
C SER A 334 -14.03 -14.14 5.66
N ASN A 335 -13.21 -15.14 5.91
CA ASN A 335 -13.02 -15.75 7.23
C ASN A 335 -11.53 -15.74 7.58
N ARG A 336 -11.20 -15.28 8.78
CA ARG A 336 -9.83 -15.21 9.29
C ARG A 336 -9.78 -15.86 10.67
N VAL A 337 -8.86 -16.78 10.82
CA VAL A 337 -8.69 -17.54 12.06
C VAL A 337 -7.22 -17.51 12.48
N LYS A 338 -6.95 -17.27 13.74
CA LYS A 338 -5.69 -17.62 14.41
C LYS A 338 -6.07 -18.37 15.68
N LYS A 339 -5.47 -19.56 15.86
CA LYS A 339 -5.62 -20.35 17.08
C LYS A 339 -4.30 -21.04 17.40
N GLY A 340 -3.62 -20.54 18.42
CA GLY A 340 -2.28 -21.03 18.78
C GLY A 340 -1.31 -20.91 17.60
N ARG A 341 -0.75 -22.04 17.15
CA ARG A 341 0.22 -22.10 16.04
C ARG A 341 -0.40 -22.03 14.65
N PHE A 342 -1.70 -22.23 14.52
CA PHE A 342 -2.40 -22.26 13.24
C PHE A 342 -3.02 -20.91 12.89
N SER A 343 -2.91 -20.50 11.64
CA SER A 343 -3.59 -19.32 11.08
C SER A 343 -4.19 -19.65 9.71
N SER A 344 -5.35 -19.08 9.41
CA SER A 344 -5.95 -19.15 8.08
C SER A 344 -6.65 -17.88 7.68
N VAL A 345 -6.66 -17.60 6.39
CA VAL A 345 -7.48 -16.57 5.74
C VAL A 345 -8.13 -17.22 4.53
N VAL A 346 -9.45 -17.18 4.45
CA VAL A 346 -10.20 -17.66 3.28
C VAL A 346 -11.13 -16.56 2.84
N THR A 347 -11.11 -16.22 1.55
CA THR A 347 -11.98 -15.18 0.98
C THR A 347 -12.54 -15.63 -0.35
N GLY A 348 -13.82 -15.32 -0.59
CA GLY A 348 -14.49 -15.51 -1.87
C GLY A 348 -15.14 -14.20 -2.31
N SER A 349 -15.18 -13.93 -3.60
CA SER A 349 -15.82 -12.74 -4.16
C SER A 349 -16.59 -13.06 -5.44
N TYR A 350 -17.63 -12.27 -5.66
CA TYR A 350 -18.35 -12.21 -6.92
C TYR A 350 -18.64 -10.74 -7.27
N ASN A 351 -18.25 -10.34 -8.47
CA ASN A 351 -18.43 -8.99 -8.97
C ASN A 351 -19.06 -9.05 -10.38
N ARG A 352 -20.00 -8.15 -10.65
CA ARG A 352 -20.57 -7.99 -11.99
C ARG A 352 -20.95 -6.54 -12.28
N SER A 353 -21.04 -6.21 -13.55
CA SER A 353 -21.63 -4.96 -14.06
C SER A 353 -22.13 -5.20 -15.49
N ASP A 354 -23.25 -4.59 -15.84
CA ASP A 354 -23.72 -4.61 -17.23
C ASP A 354 -22.93 -3.61 -18.10
N GLY A 355 -22.14 -2.71 -17.47
CA GLY A 355 -21.41 -1.65 -18.15
C GLY A 355 -22.30 -0.44 -18.49
N HIS A 356 -21.68 0.71 -18.76
CA HIS A 356 -22.39 1.95 -19.09
C HIS A 356 -22.67 2.11 -20.60
N ARG A 357 -22.17 1.18 -21.41
CA ARG A 357 -22.46 1.03 -22.86
C ARG A 357 -22.99 -0.37 -23.11
N ALA A 358 -23.74 -0.56 -24.18
CA ALA A 358 -24.15 -1.88 -24.66
C ALA A 358 -22.90 -2.76 -24.91
N ASP A 359 -23.02 -4.05 -24.73
CA ASP A 359 -21.96 -5.06 -24.94
C ASP A 359 -20.67 -4.79 -24.10
N MET A 360 -20.81 -4.20 -22.91
CA MET A 360 -19.72 -3.90 -21.98
C MET A 360 -19.83 -4.69 -20.67
N GLY A 361 -20.49 -5.83 -20.71
CA GLY A 361 -20.71 -6.67 -19.54
C GLY A 361 -19.40 -7.21 -18.95
N PHE A 362 -19.36 -7.28 -17.62
CA PHE A 362 -18.28 -7.89 -16.86
C PHE A 362 -18.82 -8.79 -15.77
N GLU A 363 -18.19 -9.93 -15.58
CA GLU A 363 -18.49 -10.87 -14.50
C GLU A 363 -17.22 -11.51 -13.99
N GLN A 364 -17.04 -11.59 -12.66
CA GLN A 364 -15.83 -12.09 -12.05
C GLN A 364 -16.11 -12.90 -10.79
N TYR A 365 -15.43 -14.01 -10.66
CA TYR A 365 -15.37 -14.87 -9.49
C TYR A 365 -13.95 -14.89 -8.95
N GLY A 366 -13.78 -14.70 -7.65
CA GLY A 366 -12.50 -14.73 -6.96
C GLY A 366 -12.51 -15.67 -5.77
N GLY A 367 -11.43 -16.40 -5.57
CA GLY A 367 -11.19 -17.25 -4.41
C GLY A 367 -9.75 -17.11 -3.93
N TYR A 368 -9.56 -16.97 -2.63
CA TYR A 368 -8.25 -16.92 -1.99
C TYR A 368 -8.23 -17.71 -0.70
N ALA A 369 -7.19 -18.48 -0.48
CA ALA A 369 -6.93 -19.19 0.77
C ALA A 369 -5.46 -19.05 1.13
N LYS A 370 -5.17 -18.74 2.40
CA LYS A 370 -3.83 -18.75 2.98
C LYS A 370 -3.85 -19.49 4.29
N LEU A 371 -2.92 -20.40 4.46
CA LEU A 371 -2.72 -21.19 5.67
C LEU A 371 -1.32 -20.91 6.21
N GLY A 372 -1.19 -20.81 7.52
CA GLY A 372 0.08 -20.65 8.18
C GLY A 372 0.18 -21.51 9.43
N TYR A 373 1.35 -22.08 9.67
CA TYR A 373 1.63 -22.86 10.85
C TYR A 373 3.00 -22.52 11.43
N ASP A 374 3.02 -22.09 12.68
CA ASP A 374 4.25 -21.77 13.41
C ASP A 374 4.90 -23.11 13.88
N LEU A 375 5.92 -23.59 13.15
CA LEU A 375 6.58 -24.87 13.39
C LEU A 375 7.36 -24.85 14.71
N ALA A 376 8.13 -23.79 14.91
CA ALA A 376 8.94 -23.53 16.09
C ALA A 376 9.06 -22.01 16.29
N GLU A 377 9.71 -21.57 17.35
CA GLU A 377 10.05 -20.16 17.52
C GLU A 377 10.91 -19.68 16.34
N GLY A 378 10.46 -18.61 15.66
CA GLY A 378 11.11 -18.06 14.49
C GLY A 378 11.00 -18.89 13.21
N TRP A 379 10.25 -20.01 13.16
CA TRP A 379 10.03 -20.78 11.96
C TRP A 379 8.54 -20.94 11.63
N LYS A 380 8.18 -20.60 10.41
CA LYS A 380 6.80 -20.66 9.92
C LYS A 380 6.71 -21.34 8.57
N LEU A 381 5.76 -22.25 8.43
CA LEU A 381 5.31 -22.76 7.15
C LEU A 381 4.06 -22.02 6.73
N ALA A 382 4.06 -21.47 5.53
CA ALA A 382 2.91 -20.77 4.95
C ALA A 382 2.63 -21.31 3.55
N GLY A 383 1.37 -21.46 3.22
CA GLY A 383 0.92 -21.81 1.88
C GLY A 383 -0.29 -20.99 1.52
N ASP A 384 -0.38 -20.57 0.26
CA ASP A 384 -1.53 -19.83 -0.25
C ASP A 384 -1.90 -20.25 -1.65
N ALA A 385 -3.16 -20.02 -1.99
CA ALA A 385 -3.67 -20.19 -3.34
C ALA A 385 -4.71 -19.10 -3.65
N ASN A 386 -4.66 -18.57 -4.86
CA ASN A 386 -5.73 -17.74 -5.41
C ASN A 386 -6.18 -18.23 -6.77
N VAL A 387 -7.45 -18.00 -7.08
CA VAL A 387 -8.03 -18.25 -8.40
C VAL A 387 -8.98 -17.10 -8.73
N THR A 388 -8.86 -16.57 -9.93
CA THR A 388 -9.78 -15.59 -10.49
C THR A 388 -10.26 -16.08 -11.84
N HIS A 389 -11.58 -16.12 -12.03
CA HIS A 389 -12.22 -16.34 -13.32
C HIS A 389 -13.04 -15.11 -13.69
N TYR A 390 -12.92 -14.63 -14.91
CA TYR A 390 -13.76 -13.54 -15.39
C TYR A 390 -14.13 -13.65 -16.87
N ASN A 391 -15.27 -13.04 -17.18
CA ASN A 391 -15.74 -12.77 -18.52
C ASN A 391 -15.82 -11.25 -18.68
N ALA A 392 -15.25 -10.73 -19.77
CA ALA A 392 -15.28 -9.30 -20.08
C ALA A 392 -15.62 -9.10 -21.54
N SER A 393 -16.71 -8.36 -21.81
CA SER A 393 -17.08 -7.93 -23.14
C SER A 393 -16.52 -6.54 -23.46
N ASN A 394 -16.31 -6.25 -24.72
CA ASN A 394 -15.78 -4.96 -25.17
C ASN A 394 -16.50 -4.48 -26.42
N PRO A 395 -17.27 -3.39 -26.37
CA PRO A 395 -18.06 -2.88 -27.50
C PRO A 395 -17.22 -2.18 -28.59
N GLY A 396 -15.89 -2.09 -28.42
CA GLY A 396 -15.05 -1.28 -29.31
C GLY A 396 -15.16 0.22 -29.06
N GLU A 397 -14.48 1.02 -29.87
CA GLU A 397 -14.59 2.49 -29.85
C GLU A 397 -16.01 2.93 -30.23
N VAL A 398 -16.39 4.16 -29.86
CA VAL A 398 -17.74 4.66 -30.22
C VAL A 398 -17.92 4.76 -31.74
N ASP A 399 -16.88 5.22 -32.43
CA ASP A 399 -16.90 5.42 -33.89
C ASP A 399 -16.59 4.13 -34.67
N GLU A 400 -15.95 3.14 -33.99
CA GLU A 400 -15.63 1.82 -34.56
C GLU A 400 -16.13 0.70 -33.65
N PRO A 401 -17.44 0.51 -33.49
CA PRO A 401 -17.99 -0.51 -32.61
C PRO A 401 -17.64 -1.91 -33.10
N ARG A 402 -17.30 -2.77 -32.13
CA ARG A 402 -16.99 -4.18 -32.36
C ARG A 402 -18.10 -5.08 -31.84
N PHE A 403 -18.41 -6.07 -32.63
CA PHE A 403 -19.41 -7.10 -32.33
C PHE A 403 -18.71 -8.38 -31.89
N ASP A 404 -19.33 -9.13 -30.98
CA ASP A 404 -18.84 -10.43 -30.47
C ASP A 404 -17.38 -10.38 -29.97
N ASN A 405 -16.99 -9.27 -29.31
CA ASN A 405 -15.66 -9.07 -28.73
C ASN A 405 -15.71 -9.39 -27.22
N ASP A 406 -15.13 -10.52 -26.84
CA ASP A 406 -15.10 -10.98 -25.44
C ASP A 406 -13.80 -11.68 -25.07
N SER A 407 -13.54 -11.72 -23.76
CA SER A 407 -12.46 -12.50 -23.18
C SER A 407 -12.94 -13.28 -21.97
N ARG A 408 -12.60 -14.58 -21.92
CA ARG A 408 -12.85 -15.48 -20.78
C ARG A 408 -11.53 -16.00 -20.25
N ILE A 409 -11.20 -15.61 -19.05
CA ILE A 409 -9.88 -15.83 -18.50
C ILE A 409 -10.00 -16.50 -17.14
N THR A 410 -9.15 -17.48 -16.89
CA THR A 410 -8.90 -18.05 -15.56
C THR A 410 -7.43 -17.87 -15.25
N ARG A 411 -7.13 -17.23 -14.12
CA ARG A 411 -5.78 -17.11 -13.58
C ARG A 411 -5.74 -17.71 -12.20
N GLY A 412 -4.66 -18.40 -11.89
CA GLY A 412 -4.45 -18.92 -10.55
C GLY A 412 -2.98 -18.91 -10.16
N MET A 413 -2.76 -18.91 -8.86
CA MET A 413 -1.44 -19.06 -8.25
C MET A 413 -1.57 -19.95 -7.01
N ALA A 414 -0.55 -20.75 -6.76
CA ALA A 414 -0.34 -21.42 -5.47
C ALA A 414 1.11 -21.23 -5.04
N SER A 415 1.34 -21.03 -3.74
CA SER A 415 2.68 -20.95 -3.17
C SER A 415 2.82 -21.74 -1.88
N LEU A 416 4.07 -22.13 -1.58
CA LEU A 416 4.48 -22.74 -0.32
C LEU A 416 5.79 -22.11 0.10
N ALA A 417 5.85 -21.56 1.31
CA ALA A 417 7.03 -20.88 1.84
C ALA A 417 7.39 -21.41 3.23
N LEU A 418 8.67 -21.69 3.43
CA LEU A 418 9.28 -21.90 4.73
C LEU A 418 10.02 -20.62 5.10
N GLU A 419 9.49 -19.89 6.08
CA GLU A 419 10.02 -18.62 6.55
C GLU A 419 10.83 -18.83 7.84
N ASN A 420 11.98 -18.15 7.98
CA ASN A 420 12.70 -18.07 9.23
C ASN A 420 12.86 -16.62 9.69
N ARG A 421 12.82 -16.39 11.00
CA ARG A 421 12.99 -15.07 11.60
C ARG A 421 13.60 -15.18 13.00
N SER A 422 14.71 -14.49 13.20
CA SER A 422 15.34 -14.25 14.51
C SER A 422 15.84 -12.82 14.56
N ASP A 423 16.42 -12.39 15.68
CA ASP A 423 16.95 -11.03 15.84
C ASP A 423 18.02 -10.67 14.80
N ARG A 424 18.83 -11.65 14.38
CA ARG A 424 19.94 -11.43 13.45
C ARG A 424 19.72 -12.00 12.06
N MET A 425 18.73 -12.86 11.86
CA MET A 425 18.52 -13.56 10.59
C MET A 425 17.05 -13.56 10.20
N SER A 426 16.78 -13.35 8.94
CA SER A 426 15.45 -13.56 8.35
C SER A 426 15.57 -14.05 6.92
N GLY A 427 14.72 -14.97 6.52
CA GLY A 427 14.76 -15.49 5.17
C GLY A 427 13.53 -16.32 4.84
N ALA A 428 13.45 -16.74 3.58
CA ALA A 428 12.43 -17.64 3.11
C ALA A 428 12.94 -18.52 1.97
N LEU A 429 12.48 -19.76 1.95
CA LEU A 429 12.52 -20.63 0.79
C LEU A 429 11.09 -20.81 0.30
N SER A 430 10.81 -20.41 -0.93
CA SER A 430 9.49 -20.40 -1.51
C SER A 430 9.43 -21.17 -2.81
N PHE A 431 8.34 -21.91 -2.98
CA PHE A 431 7.95 -22.54 -4.25
C PHE A 431 6.64 -21.90 -4.69
N PHE A 432 6.51 -21.55 -5.95
CA PHE A 432 5.27 -21.02 -6.49
C PHE A 432 4.95 -21.59 -7.87
N TYR A 433 3.66 -21.65 -8.15
CA TYR A 433 3.14 -22.11 -9.42
C TYR A 433 1.99 -21.22 -9.87
N ASN A 434 2.18 -20.52 -10.98
CA ASN A 434 1.15 -19.70 -11.62
C ASN A 434 0.63 -20.42 -12.87
N TRP A 435 -0.66 -20.31 -13.14
CA TRP A 435 -1.25 -20.86 -14.36
C TRP A 435 -2.33 -19.94 -14.92
N GLY A 436 -2.53 -20.01 -16.22
CA GLY A 436 -3.58 -19.28 -16.91
C GLY A 436 -4.22 -20.12 -18.02
N ARG A 437 -5.50 -19.86 -18.22
CA ARG A 437 -6.25 -20.32 -19.39
C ARG A 437 -6.99 -19.11 -19.95
N HIS A 438 -6.79 -18.87 -21.23
CA HIS A 438 -7.33 -17.72 -21.93
C HIS A 438 -8.11 -18.17 -23.15
N ARG A 439 -9.29 -17.59 -23.32
CA ARG A 439 -10.08 -17.66 -24.54
C ARG A 439 -10.42 -16.24 -24.92
N ILE A 440 -9.96 -15.81 -26.08
CA ILE A 440 -10.09 -14.43 -26.55
C ILE A 440 -10.81 -14.44 -27.89
N ASN A 441 -11.78 -13.59 -28.00
CA ASN A 441 -12.47 -13.26 -29.21
C ASN A 441 -12.31 -11.76 -29.48
N ASP A 442 -11.56 -11.39 -30.51
CA ASP A 442 -11.29 -9.99 -30.82
C ASP A 442 -12.44 -9.31 -31.59
N GLY A 443 -13.52 -10.06 -31.85
CA GLY A 443 -14.70 -9.54 -32.49
C GLY A 443 -14.48 -9.16 -33.97
N TYR A 444 -15.42 -8.41 -34.52
CA TYR A 444 -15.37 -7.90 -35.89
C TYR A 444 -16.04 -6.52 -35.97
N LEU A 445 -15.67 -5.73 -36.98
CA LEU A 445 -16.27 -4.41 -37.23
C LEU A 445 -17.55 -4.53 -38.05
N ALA A 446 -18.35 -3.45 -38.09
CA ALA A 446 -19.54 -3.38 -38.91
C ALA A 446 -19.18 -3.59 -40.41
N GLY A 447 -19.85 -4.54 -41.06
CA GLY A 447 -19.59 -4.90 -42.48
C GLY A 447 -18.48 -5.95 -42.66
N GLU A 448 -17.79 -6.38 -41.60
CA GLU A 448 -16.87 -7.50 -41.65
C GLU A 448 -17.60 -8.82 -41.34
N GLU A 449 -17.01 -9.94 -41.78
CA GLU A 449 -17.48 -11.27 -41.43
C GLU A 449 -17.08 -11.64 -39.98
N PRO A 450 -17.93 -12.35 -39.23
CA PRO A 450 -17.60 -12.86 -37.92
C PRO A 450 -16.30 -13.69 -37.91
N GLN A 451 -15.52 -13.58 -36.88
CA GLN A 451 -14.29 -14.33 -36.72
C GLN A 451 -14.55 -15.85 -36.81
N LYS A 452 -13.90 -16.53 -37.75
CA LYS A 452 -14.06 -17.98 -37.98
C LYS A 452 -13.40 -18.86 -36.91
N SER A 453 -12.52 -18.29 -36.10
CA SER A 453 -11.83 -18.99 -35.00
C SER A 453 -11.73 -18.13 -33.77
N ARG A 454 -11.46 -18.76 -32.65
CA ARG A 454 -11.21 -18.12 -31.35
C ARG A 454 -9.78 -18.43 -30.93
N PHE A 455 -9.04 -17.39 -30.50
CA PHE A 455 -7.71 -17.57 -29.91
C PHE A 455 -7.83 -18.19 -28.55
N ASN A 456 -7.00 -19.20 -28.29
CA ASN A 456 -6.90 -19.87 -27.00
C ASN A 456 -5.43 -19.96 -26.59
N SER A 457 -5.15 -19.87 -25.29
CA SER A 457 -3.82 -20.16 -24.75
C SER A 457 -3.89 -20.74 -23.34
N LYS A 458 -2.85 -21.46 -22.99
CA LYS A 458 -2.53 -21.87 -21.63
C LYS A 458 -1.10 -21.48 -21.34
N ASP A 459 -0.89 -20.87 -20.21
CA ASP A 459 0.44 -20.55 -19.73
C ASP A 459 0.66 -21.06 -18.31
N ARG A 460 1.91 -21.26 -17.98
CA ARG A 460 2.35 -21.67 -16.64
C ARG A 460 3.70 -21.08 -16.31
N MET A 461 3.94 -20.90 -15.02
CA MET A 461 5.21 -20.51 -14.45
C MET A 461 5.42 -21.27 -13.16
N LEU A 462 6.50 -22.00 -13.05
CA LEU A 462 6.97 -22.62 -11.82
C LEU A 462 8.20 -21.86 -11.37
N GLY A 463 8.28 -21.51 -10.10
CA GLY A 463 9.44 -20.83 -9.55
C GLY A 463 9.87 -21.34 -8.19
N VAL A 464 11.15 -21.15 -7.94
CA VAL A 464 11.81 -21.34 -6.64
C VAL A 464 12.54 -20.06 -6.32
N SER A 465 12.30 -19.50 -5.15
CA SER A 465 13.00 -18.32 -4.64
C SER A 465 13.53 -18.61 -3.26
N TRP A 466 14.79 -18.36 -3.05
CA TRP A 466 15.42 -18.42 -1.74
C TRP A 466 16.16 -17.12 -1.46
N PHE A 467 15.99 -16.60 -0.26
CA PHE A 467 16.83 -15.52 0.24
C PHE A 467 17.11 -15.69 1.71
N GLN A 468 18.27 -15.17 2.13
CA GLN A 468 18.63 -15.07 3.54
C GLN A 468 19.27 -13.72 3.80
N SER A 469 18.71 -12.99 4.75
CA SER A 469 19.27 -11.76 5.31
C SER A 469 19.90 -12.05 6.65
N ALA A 470 21.10 -11.50 6.90
CA ALA A 470 21.83 -11.65 8.15
C ALA A 470 22.46 -10.34 8.60
N VAL A 471 22.47 -10.09 9.91
CA VAL A 471 23.25 -9.04 10.56
C VAL A 471 24.60 -9.62 10.94
N LEU A 472 25.65 -9.29 10.19
CA LEU A 472 27.01 -9.80 10.41
C LEU A 472 27.72 -9.02 11.51
N PHE A 473 27.54 -7.70 11.54
CA PHE A 473 28.09 -6.78 12.53
C PHE A 473 27.13 -5.59 12.74
N SER A 474 27.45 -4.71 13.68
CA SER A 474 26.56 -3.60 14.08
C SER A 474 26.23 -2.67 12.90
N GLY A 475 24.94 -2.37 12.71
CA GLY A 475 24.42 -1.53 11.62
C GLY A 475 24.45 -2.19 10.24
N ASN A 476 24.97 -3.43 10.12
CA ASN A 476 25.03 -4.15 8.85
C ASN A 476 23.81 -5.01 8.62
N ARG A 477 23.46 -5.18 7.36
CA ARG A 477 22.58 -6.25 6.88
C ARG A 477 23.00 -6.69 5.50
N LEU A 478 23.31 -7.97 5.37
CA LEU A 478 23.63 -8.62 4.10
C LEU A 478 22.45 -9.52 3.72
N THR A 479 21.91 -9.34 2.52
CA THR A 479 20.89 -10.22 1.93
C THR A 479 21.50 -10.91 0.71
N ALA A 480 21.44 -12.23 0.68
CA ALA A 480 21.81 -13.02 -0.50
C ALA A 480 20.60 -13.85 -0.94
N GLY A 481 20.43 -14.06 -2.22
CA GLY A 481 19.34 -14.83 -2.74
C GLY A 481 19.62 -15.48 -4.10
N PHE A 482 18.74 -16.42 -4.40
CA PHE A 482 18.72 -17.17 -5.64
C PHE A 482 17.27 -17.33 -6.11
N ASP A 483 17.04 -17.08 -7.40
CA ASP A 483 15.75 -17.29 -8.05
C ASP A 483 15.90 -18.23 -9.24
N TYR A 484 14.93 -19.12 -9.40
CA TYR A 484 14.75 -19.95 -10.60
C TYR A 484 13.32 -19.84 -11.08
N GLN A 485 13.10 -19.67 -12.35
CA GLN A 485 11.81 -19.67 -13.00
C GLN A 485 11.82 -20.52 -14.26
N HIS A 486 10.81 -21.37 -14.41
CA HIS A 486 10.48 -22.09 -15.63
C HIS A 486 9.10 -21.63 -16.09
N PHE A 487 9.02 -20.95 -17.23
CA PHE A 487 7.78 -20.36 -17.70
C PHE A 487 7.57 -20.53 -19.20
N GLY A 488 6.33 -20.36 -19.64
CA GLY A 488 5.93 -20.46 -21.03
C GLY A 488 4.50 -20.96 -21.17
N GLY A 489 4.20 -21.51 -22.33
CA GLY A 489 2.85 -22.01 -22.61
C GLY A 489 2.62 -22.41 -24.06
N GLU A 490 1.37 -22.70 -24.36
CA GLU A 490 0.90 -23.08 -25.67
C GLU A 490 -0.27 -22.21 -26.10
N SER A 491 -0.39 -21.96 -27.41
CA SER A 491 -1.54 -21.28 -28.01
C SER A 491 -2.08 -22.07 -29.20
N TRP A 492 -3.35 -21.86 -29.49
CA TRP A 492 -4.03 -22.45 -30.67
C TRP A 492 -5.24 -21.61 -31.07
N ASN A 493 -5.59 -21.67 -32.34
CA ASN A 493 -6.86 -21.17 -32.79
C ASN A 493 -7.87 -22.32 -32.86
N LYS A 494 -9.08 -22.12 -32.32
CA LYS A 494 -10.16 -23.08 -32.38
C LYS A 494 -11.23 -22.60 -33.36
N ALA A 495 -11.45 -23.36 -34.43
CA ALA A 495 -12.49 -23.07 -35.41
C ALA A 495 -13.88 -23.07 -34.74
N VAL A 496 -14.71 -22.06 -35.04
CA VAL A 496 -16.03 -21.92 -34.44
C VAL A 496 -16.99 -22.98 -35.00
N ALA A 497 -16.95 -23.23 -36.32
CA ALA A 497 -17.86 -24.15 -36.96
C ALA A 497 -17.56 -25.63 -36.71
N THR A 498 -16.27 -26.02 -36.73
CA THR A 498 -15.86 -27.43 -36.66
C THR A 498 -15.33 -27.84 -35.32
N GLY A 499 -14.88 -26.87 -34.48
CA GLY A 499 -14.19 -27.11 -33.25
C GLY A 499 -12.73 -27.58 -33.45
N GLU A 500 -12.24 -27.66 -34.67
CA GLU A 500 -10.88 -28.03 -35.02
C GLU A 500 -9.87 -27.05 -34.40
N GLN A 501 -8.75 -27.59 -33.89
CA GLN A 501 -7.69 -26.81 -33.27
C GLN A 501 -6.49 -26.73 -34.20
N GLN A 502 -6.09 -25.50 -34.51
CA GLN A 502 -4.89 -25.21 -35.27
C GLN A 502 -3.80 -24.78 -34.25
N PRO A 503 -2.73 -25.58 -34.07
CA PRO A 503 -1.65 -25.24 -33.14
C PRO A 503 -1.00 -23.92 -33.53
N GLY A 504 -0.67 -23.11 -32.54
CA GLY A 504 0.14 -21.91 -32.63
C GLY A 504 1.52 -22.13 -32.02
N VAL A 505 1.88 -21.30 -31.06
CA VAL A 505 3.17 -21.37 -30.37
C VAL A 505 3.11 -22.33 -29.19
N ASP A 506 4.15 -23.18 -29.04
CA ASP A 506 4.49 -23.92 -27.82
C ASP A 506 5.95 -23.63 -27.47
N LYS A 507 6.18 -22.80 -26.45
CA LYS A 507 7.52 -22.36 -26.03
C LYS A 507 7.63 -22.31 -24.52
N ARG A 508 8.83 -22.69 -24.06
CA ARG A 508 9.18 -22.63 -22.62
C ARG A 508 10.60 -22.11 -22.47
N MET A 509 10.84 -21.38 -21.38
CA MET A 509 12.12 -20.74 -21.09
C MET A 509 12.47 -20.93 -19.62
N ASN A 510 13.76 -20.80 -19.32
CA ASN A 510 14.28 -20.82 -17.96
C ASN A 510 15.01 -19.53 -17.67
N GLU A 511 14.89 -19.08 -16.44
CA GLU A 511 15.63 -17.95 -15.89
C GLU A 511 16.24 -18.37 -14.56
N PHE A 512 17.53 -18.04 -14.36
CA PHE A 512 18.30 -18.30 -13.15
C PHE A 512 18.95 -17.01 -12.72
N ALA A 513 18.90 -16.71 -11.43
CA ALA A 513 19.55 -15.52 -10.93
C ALA A 513 20.11 -15.71 -9.53
N GLY A 514 21.27 -15.05 -9.30
CA GLY A 514 21.82 -14.87 -7.96
C GLY A 514 22.01 -13.40 -7.68
N TYR A 515 21.76 -12.98 -6.44
CA TYR A 515 21.93 -11.59 -6.05
C TYR A 515 22.46 -11.47 -4.63
N VAL A 516 23.12 -10.34 -4.39
CA VAL A 516 23.57 -9.89 -3.08
C VAL A 516 23.22 -8.42 -2.92
N ASP A 517 22.70 -8.08 -1.76
CA ASP A 517 22.38 -6.72 -1.35
C ASP A 517 23.02 -6.44 0.01
N PHE A 518 23.82 -5.40 0.09
CA PHE A 518 24.57 -5.02 1.28
C PHE A 518 24.11 -3.66 1.76
N ARG A 519 23.63 -3.61 3.00
CA ARG A 519 23.29 -2.36 3.66
C ARG A 519 24.15 -2.16 4.89
N GLN A 520 24.58 -0.91 5.13
CA GLN A 520 25.34 -0.50 6.29
C GLN A 520 24.83 0.84 6.83
N ASP A 521 24.37 0.84 8.07
CA ASP A 521 24.11 2.06 8.82
C ASP A 521 25.42 2.55 9.48
N ILE A 522 25.83 3.77 9.19
CA ILE A 522 27.01 4.45 9.73
C ILE A 522 26.53 5.47 10.76
N GLY A 523 26.67 5.11 12.04
CA GLY A 523 26.09 5.86 13.11
C GLY A 523 24.57 6.00 12.96
N SER A 524 24.03 7.15 13.34
CA SER A 524 22.60 7.47 13.21
C SER A 524 22.28 8.42 12.06
N TRP A 525 23.26 8.72 11.19
CA TRP A 525 23.14 9.79 10.21
C TRP A 525 23.20 9.35 8.76
N LEU A 526 23.70 8.13 8.45
CA LEU A 526 23.86 7.65 7.09
C LEU A 526 23.57 6.16 7.00
N SER A 527 22.73 5.76 6.03
CA SER A 527 22.57 4.38 5.57
C SER A 527 23.13 4.26 4.15
N LEU A 528 23.99 3.28 3.92
CA LEU A 528 24.51 2.88 2.60
C LEU A 528 23.74 1.65 2.13
N ASP A 529 23.48 1.55 0.83
CA ASP A 529 22.91 0.38 0.19
C ASP A 529 23.65 0.12 -1.13
N ALA A 530 24.02 -1.13 -1.36
CA ALA A 530 24.68 -1.55 -2.60
C ALA A 530 24.26 -2.98 -2.93
N GLY A 531 23.74 -3.17 -4.13
CA GLY A 531 23.24 -4.46 -4.59
C GLY A 531 23.75 -4.82 -5.97
N VAL A 532 23.85 -6.11 -6.22
CA VAL A 532 24.18 -6.67 -7.52
C VAL A 532 23.41 -7.96 -7.75
N ARG A 533 22.92 -8.13 -8.99
CA ARG A 533 22.30 -9.35 -9.50
C ARG A 533 22.97 -9.78 -10.79
N VAL A 534 23.14 -11.07 -10.93
CA VAL A 534 23.47 -11.73 -12.20
C VAL A 534 22.26 -12.58 -12.58
N ASP A 535 21.71 -12.32 -13.74
CA ASP A 535 20.49 -12.95 -14.25
C ASP A 535 20.83 -13.66 -15.57
N TYR A 536 20.50 -14.94 -15.68
CA TYR A 536 20.71 -15.75 -16.88
C TYR A 536 19.36 -16.22 -17.42
N HIS A 537 19.05 -15.82 -18.63
CA HIS A 537 17.88 -16.28 -19.37
C HIS A 537 18.29 -17.23 -20.50
N SER A 538 17.62 -18.37 -20.61
CA SER A 538 18.01 -19.48 -21.53
C SER A 538 18.04 -19.12 -23.02
N HIS A 539 17.48 -17.97 -23.43
CA HIS A 539 17.44 -17.50 -24.82
C HIS A 539 18.36 -16.30 -25.06
N VAL A 540 18.31 -15.29 -24.19
CA VAL A 540 19.02 -14.01 -24.41
C VAL A 540 20.33 -13.87 -23.66
N GLY A 541 20.68 -14.87 -22.82
CA GLY A 541 21.97 -14.90 -22.11
C GLY A 541 21.96 -14.19 -20.77
N THR A 542 23.10 -13.58 -20.41
CA THR A 542 23.34 -13.06 -19.06
C THR A 542 23.25 -11.52 -19.00
N GLU A 543 22.58 -11.00 -17.99
CA GLU A 543 22.56 -9.60 -17.61
C GLU A 543 23.20 -9.37 -16.24
N PHE A 544 23.91 -8.24 -16.11
CA PHE A 544 24.51 -7.76 -14.87
C PHE A 544 23.77 -6.50 -14.42
N ILE A 545 23.25 -6.50 -13.18
CA ILE A 545 22.34 -5.48 -12.67
C ILE A 545 22.89 -4.91 -11.37
N PRO A 546 23.54 -3.73 -11.37
CA PRO A 546 23.97 -3.02 -10.18
C PRO A 546 22.92 -2.04 -9.67
N GLN A 547 22.96 -1.76 -8.36
CA GLN A 547 22.30 -0.62 -7.71
C GLN A 547 23.19 -0.06 -6.61
N GLY A 548 22.98 1.20 -6.26
CA GLY A 548 23.63 1.81 -5.10
C GLY A 548 22.87 3.05 -4.63
N GLY A 549 22.80 3.22 -3.32
CA GLY A 549 22.05 4.32 -2.72
C GLY A 549 22.59 4.77 -1.38
N LEU A 550 22.22 5.99 -1.01
CA LEU A 550 22.55 6.67 0.24
C LEU A 550 21.29 7.23 0.85
N ALA A 551 21.12 7.07 2.17
CA ALA A 551 20.08 7.75 2.93
C ALA A 551 20.72 8.51 4.09
N PHE A 552 20.67 9.83 4.03
CA PHE A 552 21.13 10.73 5.09
C PHE A 552 19.99 11.00 6.05
N HIS A 553 20.16 10.65 7.32
CA HIS A 553 19.22 10.94 8.40
C HIS A 553 19.58 12.30 9.01
N LEU A 554 18.82 13.30 8.63
CA LEU A 554 19.08 14.70 9.02
C LEU A 554 18.33 15.05 10.31
N PRO A 555 18.70 16.15 11.01
CA PRO A 555 17.96 16.63 12.17
C PRO A 555 16.47 16.89 11.85
N ARG A 556 15.63 16.92 12.91
CA ARG A 556 14.19 17.21 12.84
C ARG A 556 13.38 16.16 12.06
N ASN A 557 13.77 14.88 12.12
CA ASN A 557 13.11 13.77 11.42
C ASN A 557 12.99 14.02 9.92
N SER A 558 14.08 14.42 9.29
CA SER A 558 14.17 14.58 7.84
C SER A 558 15.21 13.62 7.25
N GLU A 559 14.95 13.17 6.04
CA GLU A 559 15.83 12.29 5.28
C GLU A 559 16.09 12.88 3.90
N LEU A 560 17.35 12.80 3.46
CA LEU A 560 17.76 13.06 2.07
C LEU A 560 18.32 11.75 1.51
N LYS A 561 17.78 11.29 0.39
CA LYS A 561 18.16 10.01 -0.22
C LYS A 561 18.59 10.22 -1.65
N ALA A 562 19.62 9.48 -2.06
CA ALA A 562 20.08 9.43 -3.45
C ALA A 562 20.21 7.96 -3.87
N MET A 563 19.76 7.63 -5.08
CA MET A 563 19.75 6.28 -5.62
C MET A 563 20.15 6.27 -7.09
N VAL A 564 20.95 5.29 -7.46
CA VAL A 564 21.22 4.93 -8.85
C VAL A 564 20.94 3.44 -9.01
N SER A 565 20.08 3.08 -9.95
CA SER A 565 19.68 1.70 -10.17
C SER A 565 19.51 1.37 -11.64
N LYS A 566 19.99 0.17 -12.03
CA LYS A 566 19.75 -0.39 -13.36
C LYS A 566 18.48 -1.23 -13.34
N GLY A 567 17.62 -0.98 -14.34
CA GLY A 567 16.48 -1.82 -14.66
C GLY A 567 16.67 -2.56 -15.96
N PHE A 568 16.09 -3.75 -16.09
CA PHE A 568 16.10 -4.50 -17.34
C PHE A 568 14.80 -5.30 -17.52
N ARG A 569 14.52 -5.68 -18.77
CA ARG A 569 13.42 -6.56 -19.14
C ARG A 569 13.86 -7.51 -20.25
N ASN A 570 13.66 -8.80 -20.06
CA ASN A 570 13.83 -9.79 -21.11
C ASN A 570 12.69 -9.70 -22.13
N PRO A 571 12.93 -9.95 -23.43
CA PRO A 571 11.87 -10.04 -24.42
C PRO A 571 10.91 -11.19 -24.08
N THR A 572 9.64 -10.97 -24.30
CA THR A 572 8.58 -11.96 -24.03
C THR A 572 8.51 -13.02 -25.15
N ILE A 573 7.96 -14.18 -24.83
CA ILE A 573 7.70 -15.22 -25.83
C ILE A 573 6.77 -14.68 -26.94
N ARG A 574 5.81 -13.81 -26.57
CA ARG A 574 4.94 -13.13 -27.52
C ARG A 574 5.74 -12.29 -28.54
N GLU A 575 6.63 -11.43 -28.06
CA GLU A 575 7.44 -10.54 -28.91
C GLU A 575 8.39 -11.31 -29.84
N MET A 576 8.87 -12.47 -29.39
CA MET A 576 9.82 -13.28 -30.12
C MET A 576 9.17 -14.26 -31.10
N TYR A 577 7.97 -14.82 -30.79
CA TYR A 577 7.48 -15.99 -31.50
C TYR A 577 5.98 -15.98 -31.87
N MET A 578 5.11 -15.11 -31.29
CA MET A 578 3.68 -15.38 -31.37
C MET A 578 2.97 -14.74 -32.58
N PHE A 579 3.20 -13.49 -32.84
CA PHE A 579 2.46 -12.75 -33.87
C PHE A 579 3.43 -11.86 -34.66
N PRO A 580 3.23 -11.70 -35.98
CA PRO A 580 3.91 -10.60 -36.65
C PRO A 580 3.57 -9.29 -35.94
N PRO A 581 4.57 -8.48 -35.57
CA PRO A 581 5.95 -8.39 -36.03
C PRO A 581 7.02 -9.13 -35.17
N GLN A 582 6.80 -10.39 -34.86
CA GLN A 582 7.72 -11.21 -34.03
C GLN A 582 9.20 -11.18 -34.48
N ASN A 583 10.12 -11.30 -33.51
CA ASN A 583 11.55 -11.38 -33.78
C ASN A 583 12.29 -12.21 -32.72
N PRO A 584 12.81 -13.41 -33.07
CA PRO A 584 13.58 -14.24 -32.13
C PRO A 584 14.93 -13.65 -31.72
N ASP A 585 15.48 -12.69 -32.46
CA ASP A 585 16.79 -12.10 -32.22
C ASP A 585 16.78 -10.90 -31.27
N LEU A 586 15.68 -10.68 -30.57
CA LEU A 586 15.54 -9.59 -29.61
C LEU A 586 16.49 -9.75 -28.40
N ARG A 587 16.95 -8.62 -27.90
CA ARG A 587 17.83 -8.49 -26.73
C ARG A 587 17.08 -7.85 -25.56
N PRO A 588 17.58 -7.98 -24.33
CA PRO A 588 16.98 -7.30 -23.18
C PRO A 588 16.96 -5.79 -23.33
N GLU A 589 15.84 -5.18 -22.89
CA GLU A 589 15.75 -3.73 -22.69
C GLU A 589 16.49 -3.34 -21.42
N ARG A 590 17.04 -2.12 -21.39
CA ARG A 590 17.80 -1.60 -20.25
C ARG A 590 17.49 -0.15 -19.99
N LEU A 591 17.52 0.23 -18.72
CA LEU A 591 17.50 1.64 -18.33
C LEU A 591 18.31 1.86 -17.04
N MET A 592 18.74 3.10 -16.87
CA MET A 592 19.31 3.64 -15.63
C MET A 592 18.33 4.65 -15.03
N ASN A 593 18.16 4.59 -13.74
CA ASN A 593 17.37 5.57 -12.97
C ASN A 593 18.27 6.27 -11.97
N TYR A 594 18.19 7.58 -11.96
CA TYR A 594 18.84 8.47 -10.99
C TYR A 594 17.78 9.17 -10.20
N GLU A 595 17.85 9.08 -8.88
CA GLU A 595 16.80 9.57 -8.00
C GLU A 595 17.37 10.35 -6.82
N LEU A 596 16.73 11.48 -6.49
CA LEU A 596 17.02 12.30 -5.31
C LEU A 596 15.70 12.57 -4.60
N SER A 597 15.59 12.19 -3.34
CA SER A 597 14.39 12.41 -2.55
C SER A 597 14.67 13.08 -1.23
N PHE A 598 13.75 13.95 -0.80
CA PHE A 598 13.74 14.56 0.53
C PHE A 598 12.40 14.28 1.19
N SER A 599 12.41 13.92 2.47
CA SER A 599 11.19 13.78 3.26
C SER A 599 11.39 14.30 4.68
N GLN A 600 10.29 14.75 5.29
CA GLN A 600 10.32 15.22 6.68
C GLN A 600 9.02 14.94 7.41
N ARG A 601 9.14 14.59 8.70
CA ARG A 601 8.03 14.48 9.64
C ARG A 601 8.08 15.62 10.65
N MET A 602 6.99 16.37 10.74
CA MET A 602 6.86 17.56 11.61
C MET A 602 5.68 17.40 12.58
N LEU A 603 5.56 18.33 13.53
CA LEU A 603 4.44 18.39 14.48
C LEU A 603 4.23 17.09 15.26
N GLY A 604 5.33 16.46 15.70
CA GLY A 604 5.27 15.18 16.42
C GLY A 604 4.77 14.02 15.56
N GLY A 605 5.02 14.07 14.24
CA GLY A 605 4.59 13.06 13.26
C GLY A 605 3.17 13.31 12.70
N ALA A 606 2.50 14.38 13.09
CA ALA A 606 1.18 14.70 12.55
C ALA A 606 1.22 15.19 11.09
N LEU A 607 2.32 15.79 10.67
CA LEU A 607 2.55 16.24 9.30
C LEU A 607 3.74 15.50 8.70
N TYR A 608 3.51 14.85 7.58
CA TYR A 608 4.53 14.27 6.72
C TYR A 608 4.49 14.93 5.35
N TYR A 609 5.64 15.22 4.77
CA TYR A 609 5.75 15.59 3.37
C TYR A 609 7.05 15.05 2.78
N GLY A 610 7.04 14.84 1.47
CA GLY A 610 8.20 14.37 0.72
C GLY A 610 8.17 14.88 -0.72
N VAL A 611 9.35 15.08 -1.28
CA VAL A 611 9.57 15.44 -2.68
C VAL A 611 10.59 14.49 -3.26
N ASN A 612 10.36 14.03 -4.47
CA ASN A 612 11.25 13.15 -5.20
C ASN A 612 11.50 13.70 -6.61
N LEU A 613 12.74 13.73 -7.03
CA LEU A 613 13.18 14.08 -8.38
C LEU A 613 13.82 12.84 -9.00
N TYR A 614 13.52 12.58 -10.27
CA TYR A 614 14.08 11.41 -10.96
C TYR A 614 14.42 11.73 -12.42
N TYR A 615 15.41 11.01 -12.94
CA TYR A 615 15.80 10.97 -14.33
C TYR A 615 15.99 9.52 -14.75
N ILE A 616 15.32 9.11 -15.82
CA ILE A 616 15.36 7.77 -16.40
C ILE A 616 15.92 7.88 -17.80
N ASP A 617 17.00 7.14 -18.07
CA ASP A 617 17.61 7.04 -19.38
C ASP A 617 17.78 5.56 -19.75
N GLY A 618 17.36 5.16 -20.95
CA GLY A 618 17.40 3.78 -21.36
C GLY A 618 17.45 3.58 -22.87
N ASP A 619 17.98 2.44 -23.23
CA ASP A 619 18.17 2.03 -24.61
C ASP A 619 17.68 0.60 -24.86
N ASN A 620 17.80 0.17 -26.12
CA ASN A 620 17.38 -1.17 -26.55
C ASN A 620 15.89 -1.47 -26.30
N LEU A 621 15.04 -0.45 -26.16
CA LEU A 621 13.60 -0.70 -26.02
C LEU A 621 13.06 -1.40 -27.25
N ILE A 622 12.21 -2.40 -27.03
CA ILE A 622 11.58 -3.17 -28.08
C ILE A 622 10.43 -2.35 -28.66
N VAL A 623 10.59 -1.97 -29.93
CA VAL A 623 9.60 -1.25 -30.70
C VAL A 623 9.30 -1.99 -32.01
N THR A 624 8.09 -1.77 -32.56
CA THR A 624 7.73 -2.32 -33.86
C THR A 624 8.22 -1.39 -34.96
N ASP A 625 9.16 -1.88 -35.77
CA ASP A 625 9.52 -1.22 -37.03
C ASP A 625 8.50 -1.61 -38.12
N ARG A 626 7.69 -0.62 -38.55
CA ARG A 626 6.64 -0.84 -39.54
C ARG A 626 7.19 -1.14 -40.94
N SER A 627 8.37 -0.58 -41.25
CA SER A 627 9.01 -0.78 -42.57
C SER A 627 9.54 -2.22 -42.69
N LEU A 628 10.14 -2.72 -41.62
CA LEU A 628 10.64 -4.11 -41.55
C LEU A 628 9.54 -5.11 -41.17
N ARG A 629 8.38 -4.64 -40.70
CA ARG A 629 7.29 -5.44 -40.14
C ARG A 629 7.81 -6.41 -39.06
N LYS A 630 8.73 -5.91 -38.20
CA LYS A 630 9.49 -6.70 -37.23
C LYS A 630 9.70 -5.91 -35.93
N ASN A 631 9.67 -6.58 -34.78
CA ASN A 631 10.10 -5.99 -33.53
C ASN A 631 11.63 -5.84 -33.52
N VAL A 632 12.14 -4.71 -33.06
CA VAL A 632 13.56 -4.39 -33.05
C VAL A 632 13.94 -3.66 -31.77
N ASN A 633 15.20 -3.79 -31.34
CA ASN A 633 15.76 -3.08 -30.19
C ASN A 633 16.35 -1.72 -30.62
N SER A 634 15.51 -0.80 -31.01
CA SER A 634 15.92 0.55 -31.46
C SER A 634 15.25 1.68 -30.68
N GLY A 635 14.34 1.37 -29.77
CA GLY A 635 13.67 2.35 -28.95
C GLY A 635 14.57 2.89 -27.83
N THR A 636 14.27 4.13 -27.41
CA THR A 636 14.91 4.78 -26.26
C THR A 636 13.84 5.32 -25.30
N VAL A 637 14.19 5.45 -24.04
CA VAL A 637 13.40 6.18 -23.06
C VAL A 637 14.28 7.26 -22.43
N GLU A 638 13.74 8.46 -22.35
CA GLU A 638 14.35 9.58 -21.64
C GLU A 638 13.24 10.34 -20.94
N ASN A 639 13.04 10.05 -19.66
CA ASN A 639 11.98 10.61 -18.85
C ASN A 639 12.57 11.29 -17.62
N TRP A 640 12.03 12.45 -17.25
CA TRP A 640 12.34 13.07 -15.96
C TRP A 640 11.10 13.65 -15.33
N GLY A 641 11.14 13.79 -14.02
CA GLY A 641 9.97 14.30 -13.33
C GLY A 641 10.19 14.58 -11.86
N ALA A 642 9.12 15.10 -11.28
CA ALA A 642 9.04 15.43 -9.87
C ALA A 642 7.76 14.86 -9.27
N GLU A 643 7.86 14.33 -8.06
CA GLU A 643 6.75 13.81 -7.30
C GLU A 643 6.73 14.46 -5.92
N ALA A 644 5.57 14.82 -5.43
CA ALA A 644 5.38 15.35 -4.08
C ALA A 644 4.26 14.59 -3.37
N VAL A 645 4.43 14.37 -2.08
CA VAL A 645 3.43 13.77 -1.21
C VAL A 645 3.29 14.59 0.06
N ALA A 646 2.07 14.69 0.60
CA ALA A 646 1.83 15.29 1.89
C ALA A 646 0.69 14.56 2.60
N ALA A 647 0.82 14.38 3.92
CA ALA A 647 -0.23 13.83 4.76
C ALA A 647 -0.26 14.60 6.09
N TYR A 648 -1.43 15.09 6.46
CA TYR A 648 -1.61 15.87 7.67
C TYR A 648 -2.79 15.38 8.50
N ARG A 649 -2.50 14.90 9.69
CA ARG A 649 -3.50 14.62 10.71
C ARG A 649 -3.78 15.88 11.51
N ILE A 650 -4.80 16.64 11.10
CA ILE A 650 -5.19 17.89 11.73
C ILE A 650 -5.57 17.65 13.19
N ASN A 651 -6.34 16.58 13.43
CA ASN A 651 -6.76 16.12 14.75
C ASN A 651 -7.21 14.64 14.65
N PRO A 652 -7.70 13.99 15.72
CA PRO A 652 -8.16 12.58 15.65
C PRO A 652 -9.35 12.34 14.70
N VAL A 653 -10.06 13.39 14.29
CA VAL A 653 -11.26 13.32 13.44
C VAL A 653 -10.92 13.54 11.96
N TRP A 654 -10.00 14.46 11.67
CA TRP A 654 -9.66 14.90 10.32
C TRP A 654 -8.25 14.51 9.89
N HIS A 655 -8.15 13.86 8.76
CA HIS A 655 -6.92 13.57 8.06
C HIS A 655 -7.00 14.07 6.61
N VAL A 656 -5.98 14.75 6.13
CA VAL A 656 -5.88 15.25 4.75
C VAL A 656 -4.62 14.67 4.12
N SER A 657 -4.71 14.25 2.86
CA SER A 657 -3.57 13.76 2.09
C SER A 657 -3.57 14.37 0.70
N ALA A 658 -2.39 14.55 0.13
CA ALA A 658 -2.20 14.98 -1.23
C ALA A 658 -1.01 14.27 -1.86
N ASN A 659 -1.11 13.99 -3.14
CA ASN A 659 0.03 13.59 -3.95
C ASN A 659 -0.02 14.28 -5.31
N TYR A 660 1.15 14.63 -5.82
CA TYR A 660 1.32 15.24 -7.12
C TYR A 660 2.45 14.55 -7.86
N SER A 661 2.32 14.36 -9.16
CA SER A 661 3.39 13.95 -10.04
C SER A 661 3.39 14.79 -11.31
N TRP A 662 4.58 15.20 -11.69
CA TRP A 662 4.88 15.82 -12.97
C TRP A 662 5.90 14.95 -13.70
N LEU A 663 5.62 14.64 -14.97
CA LEU A 663 6.42 13.77 -15.82
C LEU A 663 6.63 14.45 -17.18
N HIS A 664 7.87 14.51 -17.63
CA HIS A 664 8.21 14.80 -19.00
C HIS A 664 8.74 13.53 -19.68
N MET A 665 8.21 13.21 -20.86
CA MET A 665 8.61 12.08 -21.67
C MET A 665 9.10 12.56 -23.02
N ARG A 666 10.29 12.13 -23.44
CA ARG A 666 10.76 12.37 -24.80
C ARG A 666 9.92 11.61 -25.84
N HIS A 667 9.50 10.40 -25.48
CA HIS A 667 8.60 9.58 -26.27
C HIS A 667 7.35 9.26 -25.46
N PRO A 668 6.22 9.93 -25.74
CA PRO A 668 4.99 9.70 -24.99
C PRO A 668 4.49 8.25 -25.09
N VAL A 669 3.91 7.76 -24.02
CA VAL A 669 3.26 6.44 -23.94
C VAL A 669 1.85 6.57 -23.38
N VAL A 670 0.94 5.70 -23.79
CA VAL A 670 -0.40 5.61 -23.20
C VAL A 670 -0.33 5.21 -21.73
N ALA A 671 -1.33 5.57 -20.94
CA ALA A 671 -1.40 5.33 -19.50
C ALA A 671 -0.40 6.16 -18.66
N ALA A 672 0.22 7.20 -19.22
CA ALA A 672 1.20 8.03 -18.51
C ALA A 672 0.82 9.52 -18.63
N PRO A 673 0.11 10.10 -17.67
CA PRO A 673 -0.21 11.52 -17.66
C PRO A 673 1.03 12.36 -17.36
N GLU A 674 1.15 13.54 -18.01
CA GLU A 674 2.20 14.51 -17.70
C GLU A 674 2.02 15.10 -16.30
N GLN A 675 0.78 15.29 -15.86
CA GLN A 675 0.48 15.79 -14.52
C GLN A 675 -0.67 15.01 -13.90
N LYS A 676 -0.49 14.64 -12.66
CA LYS A 676 -1.54 14.04 -11.84
C LYS A 676 -1.49 14.62 -10.44
N LEU A 677 -2.61 15.14 -9.95
CA LEU A 677 -2.82 15.59 -8.59
C LEU A 677 -3.96 14.82 -7.96
N PHE A 678 -3.77 14.33 -6.76
CA PHE A 678 -4.85 13.84 -5.91
C PHE A 678 -4.83 14.59 -4.57
N VAL A 679 -5.99 15.06 -4.13
CA VAL A 679 -6.20 15.65 -2.80
C VAL A 679 -7.36 14.93 -2.15
N GLY A 680 -7.12 14.36 -0.99
CA GLY A 680 -8.12 13.63 -0.22
C GLY A 680 -8.29 14.16 1.20
N ALA A 681 -9.51 14.07 1.73
CA ALA A 681 -9.82 14.35 3.12
C ALA A 681 -10.68 13.24 3.71
N ASP A 682 -10.28 12.76 4.87
CA ASP A 682 -10.98 11.75 5.65
C ASP A 682 -11.53 12.38 6.94
N PHE A 683 -12.80 12.18 7.20
CA PHE A 683 -13.48 12.51 8.43
C PHE A 683 -13.94 11.24 9.13
N THR A 684 -13.61 11.07 10.42
CA THR A 684 -14.11 9.94 11.20
C THR A 684 -14.49 10.41 12.60
N GLN A 685 -15.78 10.37 12.91
CA GLN A 685 -16.29 10.75 14.23
C GLN A 685 -17.49 9.88 14.62
N GLY A 686 -17.41 9.23 15.77
CA GLY A 686 -18.48 8.40 16.31
C GLY A 686 -18.85 7.25 15.38
N ARG A 687 -20.05 7.27 14.81
CA ARG A 687 -20.57 6.25 13.88
C ARG A 687 -20.30 6.59 12.41
N TRP A 688 -19.83 7.78 12.10
CA TRP A 688 -19.65 8.28 10.75
C TRP A 688 -18.18 8.23 10.32
N SER A 689 -17.96 7.77 9.10
CA SER A 689 -16.71 7.93 8.39
C SER A 689 -17.01 8.42 6.97
N VAL A 690 -16.44 9.55 6.58
CA VAL A 690 -16.61 10.13 5.25
C VAL A 690 -15.23 10.37 4.65
N SER A 691 -15.05 9.97 3.40
CA SER A 691 -13.84 10.19 2.63
C SER A 691 -14.20 10.92 1.33
N THR A 692 -13.52 12.00 1.02
CA THR A 692 -13.66 12.69 -0.25
C THR A 692 -12.31 12.82 -0.93
N GLY A 693 -12.29 12.83 -2.25
CA GLY A 693 -11.08 13.00 -3.03
C GLY A 693 -11.35 13.70 -4.36
N VAL A 694 -10.44 14.59 -4.71
CA VAL A 694 -10.40 15.25 -6.02
C VAL A 694 -9.13 14.79 -6.72
N GLN A 695 -9.29 14.28 -7.93
CA GLN A 695 -8.20 13.90 -8.82
C GLN A 695 -8.20 14.81 -10.05
N TYR A 696 -7.07 15.44 -10.33
CA TYR A 696 -6.80 16.19 -11.55
C TYR A 696 -5.76 15.45 -12.37
N VAL A 697 -6.03 15.29 -13.65
CA VAL A 697 -5.15 14.64 -14.63
C VAL A 697 -5.03 15.57 -15.82
N LYS A 698 -3.79 15.77 -16.31
CA LYS A 698 -3.51 16.58 -17.49
C LYS A 698 -2.42 15.94 -18.34
N GLY A 699 -2.56 16.07 -19.67
CA GLY A 699 -1.62 15.51 -20.62
C GLY A 699 -1.60 13.98 -20.57
N LEU A 700 -2.77 13.34 -20.36
CA LEU A 700 -2.91 11.91 -20.46
C LEU A 700 -2.99 11.53 -21.93
N TYR A 701 -1.98 10.87 -22.45
CA TYR A 701 -2.01 10.31 -23.80
C TYR A 701 -2.95 9.12 -23.85
N THR A 702 -4.07 9.26 -24.59
CA THR A 702 -5.11 8.24 -24.77
C THR A 702 -4.88 7.42 -26.04
N ALA A 703 -4.18 7.98 -27.01
CA ALA A 703 -3.63 7.29 -28.18
C ALA A 703 -2.27 7.87 -28.52
N VAL A 704 -1.32 7.02 -28.94
CA VAL A 704 0.00 7.39 -29.42
C VAL A 704 0.31 6.56 -30.65
N SER A 705 0.06 7.14 -31.80
CA SER A 705 0.46 6.56 -33.10
C SER A 705 0.75 7.71 -34.08
N PRO A 706 1.55 7.50 -35.13
CA PRO A 706 1.78 8.54 -36.12
C PRO A 706 0.50 9.08 -36.77
N GLU A 707 -0.53 8.26 -36.81
CA GLU A 707 -1.82 8.64 -37.41
C GLU A 707 -2.78 9.28 -36.40
N ARG A 708 -2.60 9.01 -35.10
CA ARG A 708 -3.49 9.49 -34.06
C ARG A 708 -2.71 9.71 -32.77
N GLU A 709 -2.59 10.97 -32.36
CA GLU A 709 -2.11 11.37 -31.06
C GLU A 709 -3.17 12.22 -30.37
N THR A 710 -3.67 11.75 -29.24
CA THR A 710 -4.71 12.43 -28.48
C THR A 710 -4.35 12.47 -27.00
N THR A 711 -4.67 13.61 -26.37
CA THR A 711 -4.45 13.82 -24.94
C THR A 711 -5.74 14.25 -24.25
N GLU A 712 -5.86 13.90 -22.98
CA GLU A 712 -7.00 14.26 -22.14
C GLU A 712 -6.60 15.08 -20.92
N GLU A 713 -7.55 15.93 -20.49
CA GLU A 713 -7.47 16.69 -19.26
C GLU A 713 -8.82 16.65 -18.54
N PHE A 714 -8.84 16.21 -17.27
CA PHE A 714 -10.08 16.09 -16.51
C PHE A 714 -9.88 16.22 -15.00
N VAL A 715 -11.00 16.51 -14.30
CA VAL A 715 -11.10 16.56 -12.85
C VAL A 715 -12.20 15.61 -12.39
N LEU A 716 -11.88 14.70 -11.48
CA LEU A 716 -12.85 13.79 -10.88
C LEU A 716 -13.02 14.11 -9.40
N TRP A 717 -14.26 14.22 -8.96
CA TRP A 717 -14.59 14.34 -7.55
C TRP A 717 -15.37 13.11 -7.09
N ASN A 718 -14.83 12.44 -6.06
CA ASN A 718 -15.39 11.24 -5.50
C ASN A 718 -15.69 11.44 -4.01
N VAL A 719 -16.82 10.90 -3.54
CA VAL A 719 -17.23 10.94 -2.13
C VAL A 719 -17.66 9.53 -1.69
N ARG A 720 -17.21 9.13 -0.51
CA ARG A 720 -17.50 7.83 0.08
C ARG A 720 -17.92 8.04 1.55
N GLY A 721 -19.01 7.43 1.95
CA GLY A 721 -19.54 7.51 3.29
C GLY A 721 -19.77 6.14 3.90
N CYS A 722 -19.53 6.01 5.19
CA CYS A 722 -19.82 4.82 5.97
C CYS A 722 -20.53 5.20 7.28
N PHE A 723 -21.59 4.50 7.60
CA PHE A 723 -22.32 4.64 8.86
C PHE A 723 -22.33 3.32 9.62
N ARG A 724 -21.79 3.30 10.83
CA ARG A 724 -21.82 2.15 11.73
C ARG A 724 -23.16 2.06 12.44
N LEU A 725 -24.04 1.18 11.95
CA LEU A 725 -25.37 0.96 12.51
C LEU A 725 -25.26 0.32 13.91
N CYS A 726 -24.44 -0.73 14.03
CA CYS A 726 -24.10 -1.41 15.28
C CYS A 726 -22.65 -1.93 15.21
N PRO A 727 -22.11 -2.58 16.26
CA PRO A 727 -20.73 -3.13 16.22
C PRO A 727 -20.47 -4.09 15.06
N HIS A 728 -21.48 -4.82 14.60
CA HIS A 728 -21.39 -5.83 13.57
C HIS A 728 -21.80 -5.36 12.17
N VAL A 729 -22.50 -4.22 12.02
CA VAL A 729 -23.07 -3.80 10.75
C VAL A 729 -22.66 -2.37 10.41
N ARG A 730 -22.13 -2.19 9.22
CA ARG A 730 -21.80 -0.90 8.62
C ARG A 730 -22.51 -0.75 7.28
N LEU A 731 -23.16 0.38 7.07
CA LEU A 731 -23.73 0.77 5.78
C LEU A 731 -22.73 1.67 5.07
N PHE A 732 -22.55 1.49 3.78
CA PHE A 732 -21.71 2.38 2.98
C PHE A 732 -22.42 2.87 1.72
N ALA A 733 -21.97 4.03 1.24
CA ALA A 733 -22.33 4.56 -0.06
C ALA A 733 -21.13 5.28 -0.66
N LYS A 734 -20.97 5.14 -1.98
CA LYS A 734 -19.97 5.89 -2.75
C LYS A 734 -20.62 6.55 -3.96
N GLY A 735 -20.12 7.74 -4.31
CA GLY A 735 -20.40 8.43 -5.56
C GLY A 735 -19.08 8.79 -6.23
N GLU A 736 -18.97 8.48 -7.51
CA GLU A 736 -17.76 8.71 -8.31
C GLU A 736 -18.08 9.61 -9.48
N ASN A 737 -17.09 10.40 -9.92
CA ASN A 737 -17.25 11.42 -10.95
C ASN A 737 -18.49 12.31 -10.70
N LEU A 738 -18.63 12.84 -9.48
CA LEU A 738 -19.81 13.63 -9.09
C LEU A 738 -19.95 14.94 -9.86
N LEU A 739 -18.90 15.38 -10.55
CA LEU A 739 -18.94 16.50 -11.48
C LEU A 739 -19.56 16.10 -12.85
N ALA A 740 -19.89 14.83 -13.04
CA ALA A 740 -20.41 14.25 -14.28
C ALA A 740 -19.56 14.60 -15.52
N GLN A 741 -18.25 14.71 -15.31
CA GLN A 741 -17.27 15.07 -16.34
C GLN A 741 -17.26 14.00 -17.44
N ARG A 742 -17.20 14.44 -18.69
CA ARG A 742 -16.93 13.58 -19.83
C ARG A 742 -15.43 13.53 -20.03
N TYR A 743 -14.88 12.35 -20.16
CA TYR A 743 -13.46 12.11 -20.37
C TYR A 743 -13.21 10.71 -20.92
N GLU A 744 -12.06 10.50 -21.49
CA GLU A 744 -11.59 9.20 -21.98
C GLU A 744 -10.23 8.88 -21.33
N ILE A 745 -9.98 7.61 -21.10
CA ILE A 745 -8.65 7.12 -20.69
C ILE A 745 -7.99 6.36 -21.83
N ASN A 746 -8.78 5.66 -22.62
CA ASN A 746 -8.42 5.11 -23.93
C ASN A 746 -9.22 5.87 -24.99
N ALA A 747 -8.58 6.28 -26.08
CA ALA A 747 -9.25 7.00 -27.15
C ALA A 747 -10.42 6.20 -27.72
N GLY A 748 -11.57 6.85 -27.91
CA GLY A 748 -12.81 6.23 -28.38
C GLY A 748 -13.59 5.45 -27.32
N TYR A 749 -13.14 5.45 -26.04
CA TYR A 749 -13.82 4.81 -24.93
C TYR A 749 -14.22 5.84 -23.86
N PRO A 750 -15.35 6.56 -24.06
CA PRO A 750 -15.82 7.52 -23.08
C PRO A 750 -16.13 6.82 -21.76
N MET A 751 -15.66 7.41 -20.67
CA MET A 751 -15.87 6.92 -19.31
C MET A 751 -17.28 7.26 -18.80
N PRO A 752 -17.83 6.51 -17.83
CA PRO A 752 -19.15 6.81 -17.26
C PRO A 752 -19.16 8.16 -16.58
N LYS A 753 -20.30 8.86 -16.66
CA LYS A 753 -20.58 10.05 -15.84
C LYS A 753 -20.71 9.66 -14.36
N ALA A 754 -21.39 10.49 -13.56
CA ALA A 754 -21.60 10.19 -12.15
C ALA A 754 -22.21 8.79 -11.92
N THR A 755 -21.57 8.01 -11.04
CA THR A 755 -22.00 6.67 -10.67
C THR A 755 -22.15 6.54 -9.17
N PHE A 756 -23.03 5.66 -8.73
CA PHE A 756 -23.34 5.46 -7.31
C PHE A 756 -23.32 3.96 -6.99
N THR A 757 -22.80 3.64 -5.81
CA THR A 757 -22.84 2.30 -5.25
C THR A 757 -23.15 2.41 -3.75
N GLY A 758 -24.00 1.55 -3.25
CA GLY A 758 -24.31 1.46 -1.81
C GLY A 758 -24.35 0.01 -1.36
N GLY A 759 -24.14 -0.21 -0.07
CA GLY A 759 -24.09 -1.57 0.44
C GLY A 759 -23.94 -1.69 1.95
N VAL A 760 -23.68 -2.92 2.37
CA VAL A 760 -23.54 -3.31 3.77
C VAL A 760 -22.29 -4.15 3.99
N ASN A 761 -21.59 -3.87 5.08
CA ASN A 761 -20.51 -4.70 5.62
C ASN A 761 -20.95 -5.28 6.97
N ILE A 762 -20.87 -6.60 7.10
CA ILE A 762 -21.23 -7.34 8.31
C ILE A 762 -19.97 -8.05 8.83
N HIS A 763 -19.71 -7.93 10.14
CA HIS A 763 -18.57 -8.55 10.81
C HIS A 763 -19.01 -9.30 12.05
N PHE A 764 -18.50 -10.51 12.24
CA PHE A 764 -18.80 -11.40 13.35
C PHE A 764 -17.52 -11.76 14.11
#